data_f7cb3a447021c8e76ade263ba6eb8595
#
_entry.id   f7cb3a447021c8e76ade263ba6eb8595
#
_cell.length_a   1.000
_cell.length_b   1.000
_cell.length_c   1.000
_cell.angle_alpha   90.00
_cell.angle_beta   90.00
_cell.angle_gamma   90.00
#
_symmetry.space_group_name_H-M   'P 1'
#
loop_
_entity.id
_entity.type
_entity.pdbx_description
1 polymer ?
#
loop_
_entity_poly.entity_id
_entity_poly.type
_entity_poly.pdbx_seq_one_letter_code
_entity_poly.pdbx_strand_id
1 'polypeptide(L)'
;MAKMTMAQALVKFLDNQYVSFDGVETKFVDGIFTIFGHGIVLGLGEALDSDKGGLRVYQGKNEQGQAHVATAFAKMNNRRKIIACASSIGPGAANMITAAATATVNNVPLLLFPADTFSTRQPDPVLQQFEQVNSLATTTNDAYKAVTRYWDRIQRPEQLMSAMINAMRVLTDTADTGAVAICLCQDVEGESYDYPDSFFAKRVHKIVRMPVANEELEDVLAVVKGAKKPLVICGGGVRYSEAGEALEKFCAEFNIPFAETQSGKTACLSSDKYNLGGLGVTGNSSGNVIAKEADVVIGIGTRFSDFTTASKSLFKDDVKMVTINTSRFDAYKLDATKMVADAKLGIIALGDALRKENYKSAYTTEIEAAKDGWAKEMEFLSNYKYDENFKPLIAARDEKTIPEFVEKIGGVITQTAALAMIRKLIPADALCTGAAGSLPGCLQRMWTSDSRYSYNMEYGYSCMGYEIAGALGSKMAHPECESYAMCGDGSYLMLHSELVTSIQENKKINVLLFDNSGFGCINNLEMSNGIGNLATEFRYRDDNGDLLGGLISIDFAKNAEAYGCKTYTAKTMEELEFALIDSQKQTVSTLIDIKVLPKSMTDGYGAWWHTGVPSVSTNEKVNNAFKEKEENKNKARRY
;
A
#
# COMPACT_ATOMS: atom_id res chain seq x y z
N MET A 1 4.21 31.93 -29.84
CA MET A 1 2.95 31.17 -29.57
C MET A 1 2.91 30.01 -30.55
N ALA A 2 2.71 28.79 -30.05
CA ALA A 2 2.67 27.59 -30.85
C ALA A 2 1.22 27.10 -30.99
N LYS A 3 0.68 27.13 -32.21
CA LYS A 3 -0.64 26.56 -32.50
C LYS A 3 -0.53 25.04 -32.54
N MET A 4 -1.21 24.39 -31.60
CA MET A 4 -1.25 22.94 -31.49
C MET A 4 -2.56 22.48 -30.84
N THR A 5 -2.90 21.20 -30.97
CA THR A 5 -4.09 20.65 -30.31
C THR A 5 -3.90 20.63 -28.78
N MET A 6 -5.01 20.57 -28.04
CA MET A 6 -4.97 20.46 -26.58
C MET A 6 -4.16 19.24 -26.13
N ALA A 7 -4.34 18.10 -26.79
CA ALA A 7 -3.59 16.88 -26.48
C ALA A 7 -2.09 17.01 -26.76
N GLN A 8 -1.69 17.62 -27.88
CA GLN A 8 -0.26 17.90 -28.18
C GLN A 8 0.35 18.83 -27.14
N ALA A 9 -0.40 19.86 -26.70
CA ALA A 9 0.04 20.77 -25.64
C ALA A 9 0.20 20.04 -24.29
N LEU A 10 -0.70 19.12 -23.97
CA LEU A 10 -0.60 18.28 -22.77
C LEU A 10 0.68 17.42 -22.78
N VAL A 11 0.94 16.69 -23.87
CA VAL A 11 2.13 15.83 -24.00
C VAL A 11 3.42 16.66 -23.84
N LYS A 12 3.51 17.78 -24.54
CA LYS A 12 4.65 18.68 -24.45
C LYS A 12 4.84 19.29 -23.07
N PHE A 13 3.74 19.63 -22.37
CA PHE A 13 3.80 20.10 -20.98
C PHE A 13 4.37 19.03 -20.05
N LEU A 14 3.88 17.79 -20.13
CA LEU A 14 4.30 16.68 -19.27
C LEU A 14 5.79 16.37 -19.42
N ASP A 15 6.32 16.42 -20.61
CA ASP A 15 7.73 16.15 -20.90
C ASP A 15 8.69 17.13 -20.21
N ASN A 16 8.22 18.32 -19.89
CA ASN A 16 9.03 19.41 -19.33
C ASN A 16 8.85 19.63 -17.81
N GLN A 17 8.31 18.63 -17.08
CA GLN A 17 8.13 18.70 -15.63
C GLN A 17 9.25 18.00 -14.89
N TYR A 18 9.86 18.70 -13.94
CA TYR A 18 10.96 18.24 -13.08
C TYR A 18 10.66 18.54 -11.63
N VAL A 19 11.25 17.78 -10.73
CA VAL A 19 11.27 18.07 -9.28
C VAL A 19 12.70 18.25 -8.81
N SER A 20 12.88 19.02 -7.74
CA SER A 20 14.17 19.13 -7.04
C SER A 20 13.95 18.85 -5.56
N PHE A 21 14.73 17.92 -4.99
CA PHE A 21 14.73 17.59 -3.57
C PHE A 21 16.18 17.55 -3.06
N ASP A 22 16.46 18.29 -1.98
CA ASP A 22 17.81 18.46 -1.43
C ASP A 22 18.88 18.83 -2.49
N GLY A 23 18.50 19.62 -3.49
CA GLY A 23 19.39 20.06 -4.57
C GLY A 23 19.54 19.08 -5.74
N VAL A 24 18.97 17.87 -5.65
CA VAL A 24 18.99 16.88 -6.75
C VAL A 24 17.77 17.08 -7.63
N GLU A 25 17.99 17.38 -8.91
CA GLU A 25 16.95 17.53 -9.91
C GLU A 25 16.65 16.17 -10.58
N THR A 26 15.35 15.87 -10.76
CA THR A 26 14.87 14.64 -11.38
C THR A 26 13.73 14.94 -12.35
N LYS A 27 13.68 14.32 -13.54
CA LYS A 27 12.51 14.37 -14.42
C LYS A 27 11.32 13.75 -13.67
N PHE A 28 10.22 14.49 -13.57
CA PHE A 28 9.08 14.07 -12.74
C PHE A 28 8.16 13.09 -13.44
N VAL A 29 7.78 13.38 -14.70
CA VAL A 29 6.90 12.50 -15.50
C VAL A 29 7.76 11.63 -16.40
N ASP A 30 7.87 10.34 -16.09
CA ASP A 30 8.69 9.38 -16.82
C ASP A 30 7.99 8.85 -18.08
N GLY A 31 6.66 8.76 -18.05
CA GLY A 31 5.87 8.24 -19.15
C GLY A 31 4.38 8.27 -18.89
N ILE A 32 3.65 7.57 -19.75
CA ILE A 32 2.20 7.46 -19.69
C ILE A 32 1.74 6.04 -20.02
N PHE A 33 0.93 5.45 -19.16
CA PHE A 33 0.15 4.25 -19.46
C PHE A 33 -1.11 4.62 -20.23
N THR A 34 -1.47 3.80 -21.20
CA THR A 34 -2.67 4.01 -22.02
C THR A 34 -3.43 2.70 -22.21
N ILE A 35 -4.75 2.78 -22.10
CA ILE A 35 -5.68 1.83 -22.70
C ILE A 35 -6.62 2.65 -23.57
N PHE A 36 -6.33 2.67 -24.85
CA PHE A 36 -7.06 3.49 -25.80
C PHE A 36 -8.46 2.92 -26.09
N GLY A 37 -9.41 3.83 -26.21
CA GLY A 37 -10.70 3.63 -26.81
C GLY A 37 -11.05 4.85 -27.65
N HIS A 38 -12.23 4.86 -28.26
CA HIS A 38 -12.65 5.93 -29.19
C HIS A 38 -12.65 7.33 -28.56
N GLY A 39 -12.80 7.41 -27.23
CA GLY A 39 -12.88 8.70 -26.53
C GLY A 39 -11.55 9.42 -26.32
N ILE A 40 -10.41 8.78 -26.64
CA ILE A 40 -9.07 9.37 -26.38
C ILE A 40 -8.04 9.07 -27.47
N VAL A 41 -8.28 8.05 -28.32
CA VAL A 41 -7.25 7.59 -29.28
C VAL A 41 -6.97 8.60 -30.38
N LEU A 42 -7.99 9.37 -30.82
CA LEU A 42 -7.83 10.35 -31.90
C LEU A 42 -7.25 11.70 -31.43
N GLY A 43 -7.35 11.98 -30.14
CA GLY A 43 -6.74 13.16 -29.52
C GLY A 43 -5.37 12.85 -28.91
N LEU A 44 -5.36 12.27 -27.71
CA LEU A 44 -4.10 11.96 -27.00
C LEU A 44 -3.28 10.89 -27.73
N GLY A 45 -3.91 9.90 -28.36
CA GLY A 45 -3.20 8.87 -29.14
C GLY A 45 -2.44 9.47 -30.33
N GLU A 46 -3.06 10.37 -31.09
CA GLU A 46 -2.39 11.11 -32.17
C GLU A 46 -1.23 11.95 -31.66
N ALA A 47 -1.42 12.66 -30.56
CA ALA A 47 -0.38 13.50 -29.97
C ALA A 47 0.86 12.69 -29.52
N LEU A 48 0.65 11.52 -28.93
CA LEU A 48 1.73 10.62 -28.50
C LEU A 48 2.44 9.94 -29.69
N ASP A 49 1.72 9.63 -30.76
CA ASP A 49 2.29 9.05 -31.98
C ASP A 49 3.12 10.07 -32.75
N SER A 50 2.64 11.31 -32.86
CA SER A 50 3.29 12.40 -33.57
C SER A 50 4.55 12.91 -32.90
N ASP A 51 4.48 13.22 -31.62
CA ASP A 51 5.63 13.69 -30.82
C ASP A 51 5.40 13.47 -29.31
N LYS A 52 5.90 12.37 -28.80
CA LYS A 52 5.87 12.04 -27.36
C LYS A 52 6.99 12.69 -26.55
N GLY A 53 7.94 13.39 -27.19
CA GLY A 53 9.14 13.89 -26.54
C GLY A 53 9.96 12.79 -25.88
N GLY A 54 10.39 13.00 -24.64
CA GLY A 54 11.10 12.01 -23.83
C GLY A 54 10.19 11.13 -22.98
N LEU A 55 8.87 11.13 -23.18
CA LEU A 55 7.95 10.26 -22.45
C LEU A 55 7.96 8.84 -23.01
N ARG A 56 7.89 7.85 -22.12
CA ARG A 56 7.64 6.46 -22.51
C ARG A 56 6.14 6.21 -22.56
N VAL A 57 5.68 5.53 -23.60
CA VAL A 57 4.29 5.08 -23.72
C VAL A 57 4.21 3.61 -23.38
N TYR A 58 3.35 3.26 -22.44
CA TYR A 58 3.12 1.90 -21.98
C TYR A 58 1.68 1.49 -22.29
N GLN A 59 1.47 0.21 -22.56
CA GLN A 59 0.15 -0.35 -22.78
C GLN A 59 -0.27 -1.20 -21.56
N GLY A 60 -1.26 -0.73 -20.80
CA GLY A 60 -1.90 -1.53 -19.73
C GLY A 60 -2.79 -2.65 -20.30
N LYS A 61 -3.24 -3.54 -19.42
CA LYS A 61 -4.20 -4.60 -19.75
C LYS A 61 -5.52 -4.44 -18.99
N ASN A 62 -5.49 -3.63 -17.96
CA ASN A 62 -6.64 -3.23 -17.15
C ASN A 62 -6.38 -1.82 -16.61
N GLU A 63 -7.36 -0.92 -16.66
CA GLU A 63 -7.16 0.48 -16.26
C GLU A 63 -6.87 0.62 -14.76
N GLN A 64 -7.49 -0.18 -13.91
CA GLN A 64 -7.13 -0.25 -12.49
C GLN A 64 -5.70 -0.77 -12.32
N GLY A 65 -5.32 -1.81 -13.07
CA GLY A 65 -3.99 -2.41 -13.03
C GLY A 65 -2.90 -1.42 -13.42
N GLN A 66 -3.03 -0.73 -14.56
CA GLN A 66 -2.03 0.27 -14.97
C GLN A 66 -1.88 1.42 -13.95
N ALA A 67 -2.99 1.84 -13.34
CA ALA A 67 -2.96 2.90 -12.32
C ALA A 67 -2.32 2.41 -11.01
N HIS A 68 -2.46 1.13 -10.65
CA HIS A 68 -1.71 0.52 -9.54
C HIS A 68 -0.21 0.40 -9.85
N VAL A 69 0.18 0.05 -11.09
CA VAL A 69 1.59 0.07 -11.52
C VAL A 69 2.17 1.47 -11.34
N ALA A 70 1.48 2.50 -11.82
CA ALA A 70 1.90 3.89 -11.70
C ALA A 70 2.00 4.36 -10.24
N THR A 71 1.05 3.96 -9.38
CA THR A 71 1.07 4.25 -7.94
C THR A 71 2.29 3.61 -7.26
N ALA A 72 2.57 2.34 -7.54
CA ALA A 72 3.74 1.65 -7.01
C ALA A 72 5.05 2.27 -7.51
N PHE A 73 5.13 2.60 -8.80
CA PHE A 73 6.29 3.29 -9.38
C PHE A 73 6.59 4.61 -8.67
N ALA A 74 5.57 5.43 -8.43
CA ALA A 74 5.71 6.71 -7.73
C ALA A 74 6.15 6.51 -6.26
N LYS A 75 5.55 5.54 -5.56
CA LYS A 75 5.91 5.20 -4.18
C LYS A 75 7.36 4.74 -4.07
N MET A 76 7.80 3.86 -4.97
CA MET A 76 9.16 3.31 -4.95
C MET A 76 10.22 4.33 -5.37
N ASN A 77 9.86 5.34 -6.14
CA ASN A 77 10.69 6.52 -6.41
C ASN A 77 10.58 7.62 -5.33
N ASN A 78 10.10 7.30 -4.13
CA ASN A 78 9.92 8.27 -3.03
C ASN A 78 9.14 9.52 -3.45
N ARG A 79 8.09 9.38 -4.30
CA ARG A 79 7.22 10.43 -4.85
C ARG A 79 7.92 11.43 -5.78
N ARG A 80 9.12 11.12 -6.30
CA ARG A 80 9.94 12.03 -7.14
C ARG A 80 9.84 11.73 -8.63
N LYS A 81 9.18 10.63 -8.99
CA LYS A 81 8.84 10.27 -10.38
C LYS A 81 7.45 9.67 -10.41
N ILE A 82 6.73 9.98 -11.48
CA ILE A 82 5.41 9.41 -11.75
C ILE A 82 5.32 8.87 -13.17
N ILE A 83 4.37 7.96 -13.39
CA ILE A 83 3.85 7.62 -14.70
C ILE A 83 2.38 8.06 -14.69
N ALA A 84 1.96 8.83 -15.69
CA ALA A 84 0.56 9.19 -15.85
C ALA A 84 -0.25 8.00 -16.40
N CYS A 85 -1.57 8.00 -16.23
CA CYS A 85 -2.46 6.97 -16.78
C CYS A 85 -3.61 7.60 -17.54
N ALA A 86 -3.86 7.13 -18.75
CA ALA A 86 -4.97 7.55 -19.59
C ALA A 86 -5.89 6.36 -19.86
N SER A 87 -7.19 6.64 -19.99
CA SER A 87 -8.21 5.65 -20.31
C SER A 87 -9.27 6.21 -21.24
N SER A 88 -9.99 5.33 -21.93
CA SER A 88 -11.19 5.70 -22.65
C SER A 88 -12.27 6.24 -21.73
N ILE A 89 -13.36 6.72 -22.32
CA ILE A 89 -14.53 7.24 -21.59
C ILE A 89 -15.32 6.13 -20.90
N GLY A 90 -16.23 6.51 -20.01
CA GLY A 90 -17.20 5.62 -19.39
C GLY A 90 -16.57 4.47 -18.59
N PRO A 91 -16.72 3.21 -19.03
CA PRO A 91 -16.22 2.06 -18.27
C PRO A 91 -14.70 2.07 -18.08
N GLY A 92 -13.91 2.51 -19.07
CA GLY A 92 -12.47 2.63 -18.93
C GLY A 92 -12.07 3.67 -17.87
N ALA A 93 -12.74 4.83 -17.90
CA ALA A 93 -12.56 5.86 -16.88
C ALA A 93 -12.98 5.36 -15.49
N ALA A 94 -14.17 4.75 -15.37
CA ALA A 94 -14.69 4.23 -14.10
C ALA A 94 -13.75 3.20 -13.45
N ASN A 95 -13.07 2.39 -14.26
CA ASN A 95 -12.20 1.31 -13.79
C ASN A 95 -10.94 1.81 -13.05
N MET A 96 -10.52 3.07 -13.20
CA MET A 96 -9.38 3.64 -12.44
C MET A 96 -9.77 4.21 -11.06
N ILE A 97 -11.05 4.31 -10.72
CA ILE A 97 -11.51 4.98 -9.48
C ILE A 97 -10.93 4.32 -8.22
N THR A 98 -10.92 2.99 -8.15
CA THR A 98 -10.32 2.25 -7.03
C THR A 98 -8.84 2.57 -6.87
N ALA A 99 -8.09 2.64 -7.97
CA ALA A 99 -6.67 2.98 -7.92
C ALA A 99 -6.44 4.44 -7.52
N ALA A 100 -7.33 5.37 -7.93
CA ALA A 100 -7.28 6.76 -7.47
C ALA A 100 -7.47 6.85 -5.93
N ALA A 101 -8.44 6.10 -5.39
CA ALA A 101 -8.65 6.01 -3.95
C ALA A 101 -7.42 5.43 -3.23
N THR A 102 -6.84 4.35 -3.78
CA THR A 102 -5.60 3.74 -3.28
C THR A 102 -4.46 4.75 -3.19
N ALA A 103 -4.21 5.51 -4.25
CA ALA A 103 -3.16 6.53 -4.28
C ALA A 103 -3.42 7.65 -3.27
N THR A 104 -4.65 8.14 -3.19
CA THR A 104 -5.05 9.23 -2.28
C THR A 104 -4.94 8.82 -0.82
N VAL A 105 -5.43 7.62 -0.46
CA VAL A 105 -5.35 7.12 0.93
C VAL A 105 -3.90 6.91 1.36
N ASN A 106 -3.01 6.52 0.45
CA ASN A 106 -1.60 6.32 0.74
C ASN A 106 -0.73 7.58 0.56
N ASN A 107 -1.33 8.73 0.21
CA ASN A 107 -0.64 9.97 -0.10
C ASN A 107 0.47 9.76 -1.14
N VAL A 108 0.17 9.07 -2.25
CA VAL A 108 1.09 8.80 -3.36
C VAL A 108 0.62 9.58 -4.60
N PRO A 109 1.47 10.36 -5.27
CA PRO A 109 1.07 11.11 -6.45
C PRO A 109 0.70 10.16 -7.60
N LEU A 110 -0.50 10.36 -8.17
CA LEU A 110 -1.01 9.63 -9.32
C LEU A 110 -1.74 10.59 -10.24
N LEU A 111 -1.31 10.71 -11.49
CA LEU A 111 -1.92 11.58 -12.49
C LEU A 111 -2.76 10.76 -13.47
N LEU A 112 -4.06 11.07 -13.52
CA LEU A 112 -5.05 10.35 -14.34
C LEU A 112 -5.65 11.28 -15.39
N PHE A 113 -5.79 10.77 -16.61
CA PHE A 113 -6.45 11.39 -17.74
C PHE A 113 -7.61 10.49 -18.21
N PRO A 114 -8.74 10.46 -17.48
CA PRO A 114 -9.94 9.81 -17.97
C PRO A 114 -10.55 10.65 -19.10
N ALA A 115 -10.84 10.06 -20.25
CA ALA A 115 -11.59 10.74 -21.29
C ALA A 115 -13.03 11.02 -20.83
N ASP A 116 -13.64 12.08 -21.34
CA ASP A 116 -14.98 12.52 -20.94
C ASP A 116 -15.88 12.75 -22.19
N THR A 117 -17.13 13.05 -21.93
CA THR A 117 -18.13 13.32 -22.95
C THR A 117 -17.74 14.52 -23.84
N PHE A 118 -18.47 14.73 -24.95
CA PHE A 118 -18.32 15.94 -25.74
C PHE A 118 -18.71 17.19 -24.95
N SER A 119 -17.83 18.18 -24.94
CA SER A 119 -18.09 19.50 -24.35
C SER A 119 -19.28 20.20 -25.02
N THR A 120 -19.40 20.05 -26.34
CA THR A 120 -20.49 20.60 -27.15
C THR A 120 -21.82 19.91 -26.95
N ARG A 121 -21.83 18.67 -26.40
CA ARG A 121 -23.02 17.80 -26.26
C ARG A 121 -23.71 17.48 -27.60
N GLN A 122 -23.05 17.66 -28.73
CA GLN A 122 -23.66 17.37 -30.02
C GLN A 122 -24.07 15.89 -30.18
N PRO A 123 -23.20 14.90 -29.87
CA PRO A 123 -23.65 13.53 -29.63
C PRO A 123 -24.19 13.41 -28.21
N ASP A 124 -25.48 13.07 -28.07
CA ASP A 124 -26.15 12.98 -26.78
C ASP A 124 -27.16 11.83 -26.76
N PRO A 125 -26.87 10.69 -26.08
CA PRO A 125 -25.62 10.41 -25.34
C PRO A 125 -24.45 10.01 -26.24
N VAL A 126 -23.25 10.26 -25.75
CA VAL A 126 -22.01 9.72 -26.35
C VAL A 126 -21.92 8.21 -26.05
N LEU A 127 -21.41 7.42 -27.01
CA LEU A 127 -21.13 5.99 -26.80
C LEU A 127 -20.31 5.78 -25.51
N GLN A 128 -20.68 4.79 -24.70
CA GLN A 128 -20.09 4.46 -23.40
C GLN A 128 -20.28 5.53 -22.31
N GLN A 129 -21.09 6.56 -22.55
CA GLN A 129 -21.46 7.49 -21.50
C GLN A 129 -22.73 7.08 -20.79
N PHE A 130 -22.79 7.53 -19.59
CA PHE A 130 -23.89 7.37 -18.67
C PHE A 130 -24.78 8.60 -18.78
N GLU A 131 -26.06 8.39 -19.05
CA GLU A 131 -27.05 9.48 -19.07
C GLU A 131 -27.60 9.74 -17.67
N GLN A 132 -27.35 10.95 -17.16
CA GLN A 132 -27.91 11.38 -15.89
C GLN A 132 -29.17 12.25 -16.14
N VAL A 133 -30.34 11.69 -15.91
CA VAL A 133 -31.65 12.37 -16.19
C VAL A 133 -31.83 13.68 -15.43
N ASN A 134 -31.15 13.84 -14.29
CA ASN A 134 -31.26 15.03 -13.45
C ASN A 134 -30.24 16.13 -13.81
N SER A 135 -29.21 15.81 -14.60
CA SER A 135 -28.14 16.75 -14.92
C SER A 135 -27.29 16.26 -16.09
N LEU A 136 -27.46 16.89 -17.24
CA LEU A 136 -26.62 16.59 -18.41
C LEU A 136 -25.13 16.98 -18.23
N ALA A 137 -24.80 17.74 -17.17
CA ALA A 137 -23.41 18.11 -16.86
C ALA A 137 -22.68 17.04 -16.02
N THR A 138 -23.40 16.07 -15.46
CA THR A 138 -22.83 15.00 -14.65
C THR A 138 -22.45 13.82 -15.53
N THR A 139 -21.18 13.40 -15.46
CA THR A 139 -20.67 12.24 -16.19
C THR A 139 -20.11 11.21 -15.21
N THR A 140 -19.70 10.04 -15.70
CA THR A 140 -18.98 9.02 -14.91
C THR A 140 -17.79 9.61 -14.14
N ASN A 141 -17.11 10.59 -14.74
CA ASN A 141 -15.90 11.18 -14.18
C ASN A 141 -16.14 12.05 -12.95
N ASP A 142 -17.38 12.46 -12.67
CA ASP A 142 -17.72 13.16 -11.43
C ASP A 142 -17.50 12.29 -10.18
N ALA A 143 -17.48 10.95 -10.32
CA ALA A 143 -17.17 10.03 -9.23
C ALA A 143 -15.73 10.18 -8.71
N TYR A 144 -14.80 10.68 -9.50
CA TYR A 144 -13.42 10.97 -9.06
C TYR A 144 -13.34 12.04 -8.00
N LYS A 145 -14.31 12.98 -7.92
CA LYS A 145 -14.34 14.05 -6.92
C LYS A 145 -14.24 13.52 -5.48
N ALA A 146 -14.79 12.34 -5.23
CA ALA A 146 -14.79 11.72 -3.91
C ALA A 146 -13.44 11.07 -3.53
N VAL A 147 -12.58 10.76 -4.50
CA VAL A 147 -11.38 9.94 -4.31
C VAL A 147 -10.07 10.60 -4.75
N THR A 148 -10.11 11.84 -5.22
CA THR A 148 -8.94 12.58 -5.67
C THR A 148 -8.65 13.80 -4.80
N ARG A 149 -7.37 14.26 -4.79
CA ARG A 149 -6.95 15.51 -4.14
C ARG A 149 -7.18 16.73 -5.02
N TYR A 150 -7.22 16.52 -6.34
CA TYR A 150 -7.60 17.55 -7.31
C TYR A 150 -8.31 16.90 -8.48
N TRP A 151 -9.38 17.53 -8.92
CA TRP A 151 -10.18 17.12 -10.05
C TRP A 151 -10.51 18.33 -10.91
N ASP A 152 -10.40 18.18 -12.25
CA ASP A 152 -10.83 19.19 -13.20
C ASP A 152 -11.34 18.54 -14.48
N ARG A 153 -12.12 19.28 -15.26
CA ARG A 153 -12.66 18.88 -16.56
C ARG A 153 -12.31 19.94 -17.61
N ILE A 154 -11.62 19.52 -18.66
CA ILE A 154 -11.18 20.40 -19.74
C ILE A 154 -12.26 20.43 -20.81
N GLN A 155 -13.05 21.51 -20.81
CA GLN A 155 -14.15 21.77 -21.76
C GLN A 155 -13.75 22.82 -22.83
N ARG A 156 -12.59 23.44 -22.68
CA ARG A 156 -11.98 24.39 -23.61
C ARG A 156 -10.46 24.24 -23.58
N PRO A 157 -9.77 24.30 -24.73
CA PRO A 157 -8.32 24.08 -24.78
C PRO A 157 -7.50 24.95 -23.82
N GLU A 158 -7.89 26.22 -23.64
CA GLU A 158 -7.18 27.16 -22.78
C GLU A 158 -7.22 26.79 -21.30
N GLN A 159 -8.21 26.01 -20.85
CA GLN A 159 -8.33 25.55 -19.44
C GLN A 159 -7.19 24.60 -19.05
N LEU A 160 -6.59 23.91 -20.03
CA LEU A 160 -5.46 23.01 -19.78
C LEU A 160 -4.34 23.69 -18.99
N MET A 161 -4.05 24.96 -19.27
CA MET A 161 -2.92 25.64 -18.63
C MET A 161 -3.07 25.74 -17.11
N SER A 162 -4.21 26.23 -16.64
CA SER A 162 -4.46 26.35 -15.20
C SER A 162 -4.65 25.01 -14.51
N ALA A 163 -5.32 24.06 -15.17
CA ALA A 163 -5.56 22.71 -14.65
C ALA A 163 -4.23 21.97 -14.43
N MET A 164 -3.31 21.99 -15.40
CA MET A 164 -2.03 21.28 -15.26
C MET A 164 -1.09 21.94 -14.25
N ILE A 165 -1.11 23.27 -14.10
CA ILE A 165 -0.35 23.94 -13.04
C ILE A 165 -0.86 23.52 -11.65
N ASN A 166 -2.18 23.44 -11.46
CA ASN A 166 -2.77 22.96 -10.20
C ASN A 166 -2.52 21.48 -9.98
N ALA A 167 -2.55 20.65 -11.02
CA ALA A 167 -2.19 19.24 -10.94
C ALA A 167 -0.76 19.08 -10.39
N MET A 168 0.21 19.80 -10.95
CA MET A 168 1.60 19.75 -10.46
C MET A 168 1.73 20.22 -9.01
N ARG A 169 1.01 21.26 -8.59
CA ARG A 169 0.98 21.72 -7.19
C ARG A 169 0.59 20.60 -6.23
N VAL A 170 -0.44 19.82 -6.56
CA VAL A 170 -0.92 18.71 -5.70
C VAL A 170 0.03 17.51 -5.77
N LEU A 171 0.49 17.13 -6.97
CA LEU A 171 1.36 15.96 -7.16
C LEU A 171 2.73 16.12 -6.50
N THR A 172 3.20 17.36 -6.29
CA THR A 172 4.50 17.64 -5.67
C THR A 172 4.39 18.12 -4.22
N ASP A 173 3.18 18.15 -3.64
CA ASP A 173 2.96 18.52 -2.25
C ASP A 173 3.46 17.41 -1.29
N THR A 174 4.12 17.79 -0.21
CA THR A 174 4.68 16.86 0.78
C THR A 174 3.66 16.35 1.79
N ALA A 175 2.59 17.11 2.03
CA ALA A 175 1.57 16.83 3.03
C ALA A 175 0.30 16.21 2.43
N ASP A 176 -0.19 16.80 1.33
CA ASP A 176 -1.53 16.52 0.77
C ASP A 176 -1.50 15.95 -0.65
N THR A 177 -0.40 15.34 -1.08
CA THR A 177 -0.35 14.65 -2.37
C THR A 177 -1.28 13.43 -2.42
N GLY A 178 -1.69 13.05 -3.62
CA GLY A 178 -2.58 11.94 -3.89
C GLY A 178 -2.93 11.86 -5.37
N ALA A 179 -4.03 11.18 -5.70
CA ALA A 179 -4.52 11.13 -7.06
C ALA A 179 -5.04 12.50 -7.53
N VAL A 180 -4.74 12.79 -8.78
CA VAL A 180 -5.24 13.94 -9.55
C VAL A 180 -5.91 13.42 -10.81
N ALA A 181 -7.16 13.82 -11.07
CA ALA A 181 -7.87 13.47 -12.30
C ALA A 181 -8.16 14.73 -13.12
N ILE A 182 -7.62 14.78 -14.33
CA ILE A 182 -7.90 15.81 -15.34
C ILE A 182 -8.69 15.15 -16.46
N CYS A 183 -10.00 15.39 -16.46
CA CYS A 183 -10.94 14.78 -17.39
C CYS A 183 -10.87 15.49 -18.74
N LEU A 184 -10.62 14.73 -19.81
CA LEU A 184 -10.43 15.28 -21.15
C LEU A 184 -11.70 15.08 -21.97
N CYS A 185 -12.41 16.17 -22.31
CA CYS A 185 -13.54 16.09 -23.24
C CYS A 185 -13.05 15.72 -24.64
N GLN A 186 -13.58 14.65 -25.22
CA GLN A 186 -13.03 14.02 -26.42
C GLN A 186 -13.06 14.91 -27.69
N ASP A 187 -13.98 15.88 -27.80
CA ASP A 187 -13.99 16.89 -28.86
C ASP A 187 -12.89 17.95 -28.65
N VAL A 188 -12.61 18.29 -27.38
CA VAL A 188 -11.62 19.30 -27.02
C VAL A 188 -10.18 18.82 -27.18
N GLU A 189 -9.93 17.51 -27.06
CA GLU A 189 -8.57 16.94 -27.24
C GLU A 189 -7.96 17.33 -28.59
N GLY A 190 -8.78 17.34 -29.65
CA GLY A 190 -8.37 17.70 -31.02
C GLY A 190 -8.48 19.19 -31.35
N GLU A 191 -9.06 20.02 -30.44
CA GLU A 191 -9.17 21.46 -30.70
C GLU A 191 -7.81 22.16 -30.61
N SER A 192 -7.52 23.01 -31.59
CA SER A 192 -6.30 23.79 -31.62
C SER A 192 -6.41 25.12 -30.88
N TYR A 193 -5.33 25.51 -30.20
CA TYR A 193 -5.24 26.79 -29.49
C TYR A 193 -3.81 27.38 -29.64
N ASP A 194 -3.67 28.68 -29.55
CA ASP A 194 -2.39 29.38 -29.58
C ASP A 194 -1.80 29.47 -28.16
N TYR A 195 -1.08 28.42 -27.75
CA TYR A 195 -0.46 28.37 -26.43
C TYR A 195 0.77 29.26 -26.35
N PRO A 196 0.98 29.97 -25.21
CA PRO A 196 2.21 30.73 -25.00
C PRO A 196 3.40 29.80 -24.80
N ASP A 197 4.57 30.15 -25.40
CA ASP A 197 5.78 29.32 -25.32
C ASP A 197 6.23 29.08 -23.86
N SER A 198 5.95 30.02 -22.98
CA SER A 198 6.23 29.90 -21.54
C SER A 198 5.46 28.76 -20.84
N PHE A 199 4.35 28.30 -21.41
CA PHE A 199 3.62 27.12 -20.89
C PHE A 199 4.44 25.85 -21.03
N PHE A 200 5.27 25.75 -22.05
CA PHE A 200 6.12 24.61 -22.35
C PHE A 200 7.55 24.71 -21.79
N ALA A 201 7.87 25.80 -21.11
CA ALA A 201 9.19 25.96 -20.51
C ALA A 201 9.41 24.87 -19.43
N LYS A 202 10.66 24.38 -19.34
CA LYS A 202 11.07 23.49 -18.27
C LYS A 202 10.68 24.09 -16.90
N ARG A 203 9.96 23.30 -16.09
CA ARG A 203 9.59 23.66 -14.72
C ARG A 203 10.23 22.72 -13.73
N VAL A 204 10.91 23.29 -12.75
CA VAL A 204 11.47 22.54 -11.63
C VAL A 204 10.67 22.86 -10.36
N HIS A 205 9.85 21.91 -9.92
CA HIS A 205 9.07 22.03 -8.69
C HIS A 205 9.97 21.69 -7.50
N LYS A 206 10.24 22.67 -6.66
CA LYS A 206 11.09 22.48 -5.47
C LYS A 206 10.29 21.84 -4.35
N ILE A 207 10.65 20.61 -3.98
CA ILE A 207 10.12 19.93 -2.81
C ILE A 207 10.93 20.37 -1.60
N VAL A 208 10.40 21.36 -0.87
CA VAL A 208 11.10 21.97 0.27
C VAL A 208 10.72 21.23 1.55
N ARG A 209 11.71 20.93 2.38
CA ARG A 209 11.47 20.38 3.72
C ARG A 209 10.79 21.41 4.59
N MET A 210 9.65 21.05 5.20
CA MET A 210 8.92 21.93 6.11
C MET A 210 9.76 22.22 7.35
N PRO A 211 10.08 23.50 7.66
CA PRO A 211 10.89 23.86 8.81
C PRO A 211 10.17 23.61 10.13
N VAL A 212 10.94 23.52 11.20
CA VAL A 212 10.44 23.38 12.58
C VAL A 212 10.12 24.77 13.14
N ALA A 213 8.91 24.95 13.68
CA ALA A 213 8.55 26.12 14.45
C ALA A 213 9.08 26.00 15.89
N ASN A 214 9.69 27.07 16.43
CA ASN A 214 10.31 27.02 17.76
C ASN A 214 9.30 26.75 18.86
N GLU A 215 8.11 27.36 18.81
CA GLU A 215 7.06 27.17 19.80
C GLU A 215 6.59 25.68 19.83
N GLU A 216 6.40 25.07 18.67
CA GLU A 216 6.01 23.65 18.59
C GLU A 216 7.14 22.72 19.08
N LEU A 217 8.40 23.08 18.86
CA LEU A 217 9.55 22.34 19.42
C LEU A 217 9.60 22.44 20.94
N GLU A 218 9.36 23.63 21.52
CA GLU A 218 9.33 23.84 22.97
C GLU A 218 8.21 23.02 23.62
N ASP A 219 7.02 23.00 23.03
CA ASP A 219 5.87 22.21 23.51
C ASP A 219 6.18 20.70 23.48
N VAL A 220 6.73 20.20 22.39
CA VAL A 220 7.13 18.79 22.23
C VAL A 220 8.24 18.44 23.20
N LEU A 221 9.27 19.29 23.34
CA LEU A 221 10.36 19.09 24.29
C LEU A 221 9.85 19.00 25.72
N ALA A 222 8.90 19.87 26.13
CA ALA A 222 8.33 19.86 27.47
C ALA A 222 7.66 18.53 27.82
N VAL A 223 7.07 17.84 26.82
CA VAL A 223 6.47 16.50 27.01
C VAL A 223 7.56 15.42 27.04
N VAL A 224 8.46 15.42 26.04
CA VAL A 224 9.40 14.31 25.83
C VAL A 224 10.50 14.24 26.90
N LYS A 225 11.01 15.40 27.36
CA LYS A 225 12.06 15.42 28.40
C LYS A 225 11.61 14.85 29.76
N GLY A 226 10.31 14.76 29.99
CA GLY A 226 9.74 14.15 31.20
C GLY A 226 9.43 12.65 31.06
N ALA A 227 9.58 12.08 29.86
CA ALA A 227 9.23 10.70 29.60
C ALA A 227 10.26 9.73 30.22
N LYS A 228 9.77 8.66 30.83
CA LYS A 228 10.61 7.56 31.35
C LYS A 228 10.70 6.41 30.36
N LYS A 229 9.58 6.07 29.73
CA LYS A 229 9.47 4.96 28.78
C LYS A 229 8.83 5.44 27.45
N PRO A 230 9.46 6.35 26.71
CA PRO A 230 8.93 6.79 25.42
C PRO A 230 9.06 5.71 24.36
N LEU A 231 8.11 5.70 23.40
CA LEU A 231 8.15 4.87 22.20
C LEU A 231 8.04 5.75 20.97
N VAL A 232 8.91 5.55 19.97
CA VAL A 232 8.76 6.16 18.66
C VAL A 232 7.97 5.23 17.73
N ILE A 233 7.04 5.80 16.96
CA ILE A 233 6.36 5.11 15.85
C ILE A 233 6.90 5.65 14.53
N CYS A 234 7.63 4.80 13.81
CA CYS A 234 8.16 5.08 12.48
C CYS A 234 7.06 4.90 11.43
N GLY A 235 6.56 6.01 10.88
CA GLY A 235 5.58 6.02 9.81
C GLY A 235 6.18 6.23 8.42
N GLY A 236 5.32 6.24 7.39
CA GLY A 236 5.71 6.44 5.99
C GLY A 236 6.40 7.78 5.71
N GLY A 237 6.13 8.82 6.52
CA GLY A 237 6.80 10.12 6.42
C GLY A 237 8.32 10.03 6.66
N VAL A 238 8.77 9.09 7.48
CA VAL A 238 10.21 8.83 7.70
C VAL A 238 10.87 8.35 6.40
N ARG A 239 10.19 7.48 5.63
CA ARG A 239 10.66 7.04 4.32
C ARG A 239 10.77 8.20 3.34
N TYR A 240 9.69 8.98 3.15
CA TYR A 240 9.66 10.04 2.14
C TYR A 240 10.55 11.24 2.48
N SER A 241 10.82 11.46 3.76
CA SER A 241 11.80 12.44 4.25
C SER A 241 13.24 11.90 4.23
N GLU A 242 13.48 10.63 3.89
CA GLU A 242 14.78 9.98 4.01
C GLU A 242 15.42 10.17 5.40
N ALA A 243 14.59 10.01 6.43
CA ALA A 243 14.95 10.26 7.82
C ALA A 243 15.36 9.00 8.60
N GLY A 244 15.42 7.82 7.96
CA GLY A 244 15.67 6.54 8.66
C GLY A 244 16.96 6.54 9.47
N GLU A 245 18.08 6.95 8.88
CA GLU A 245 19.38 7.03 9.58
C GLU A 245 19.36 8.06 10.73
N ALA A 246 18.67 9.19 10.54
CA ALA A 246 18.52 10.20 11.58
C ALA A 246 17.69 9.65 12.76
N LEU A 247 16.65 8.86 12.47
CA LEU A 247 15.83 8.19 13.48
C LEU A 247 16.61 7.13 14.27
N GLU A 248 17.38 6.29 13.60
CA GLU A 248 18.22 5.28 14.24
C GLU A 248 19.24 5.93 15.19
N LYS A 249 19.92 6.99 14.73
CA LYS A 249 20.87 7.77 15.56
C LYS A 249 20.17 8.41 16.77
N PHE A 250 19.00 9.00 16.58
CA PHE A 250 18.19 9.58 17.65
C PHE A 250 17.81 8.52 18.70
N CYS A 251 17.30 7.38 18.25
CA CYS A 251 16.92 6.27 19.14
C CYS A 251 18.10 5.71 19.93
N ALA A 252 19.24 5.55 19.28
CA ALA A 252 20.46 5.08 19.93
C ALA A 252 21.02 6.08 20.96
N GLU A 253 21.04 7.36 20.63
CA GLU A 253 21.54 8.40 21.51
C GLU A 253 20.73 8.53 22.79
N PHE A 254 19.40 8.52 22.69
CA PHE A 254 18.48 8.73 23.81
C PHE A 254 17.95 7.44 24.43
N ASN A 255 18.42 6.27 23.99
CA ASN A 255 17.98 4.94 24.43
C ASN A 255 16.44 4.75 24.28
N ILE A 256 15.86 5.19 23.13
CA ILE A 256 14.43 5.14 22.87
C ILE A 256 14.16 4.05 21.83
N PRO A 257 13.31 3.05 22.08
CA PRO A 257 12.92 2.08 21.07
C PRO A 257 11.95 2.68 20.06
N PHE A 258 11.94 2.11 18.84
CA PHE A 258 10.94 2.44 17.84
C PHE A 258 10.27 1.20 17.26
N ALA A 259 9.02 1.37 16.82
CA ALA A 259 8.27 0.35 16.11
C ALA A 259 7.77 0.90 14.76
N GLU A 260 7.57 0.02 13.79
CA GLU A 260 7.25 0.37 12.42
C GLU A 260 5.77 0.20 12.11
N THR A 261 5.18 1.16 11.39
CA THR A 261 3.90 0.95 10.71
C THR A 261 4.14 0.20 9.39
N GLN A 262 3.08 -0.31 8.74
CA GLN A 262 3.18 -0.90 7.38
C GLN A 262 3.88 0.03 6.38
N SER A 263 3.59 1.32 6.44
CA SER A 263 4.19 2.31 5.53
C SER A 263 5.61 2.74 5.92
N GLY A 264 5.98 2.60 7.19
CA GLY A 264 7.30 2.96 7.71
C GLY A 264 8.31 1.82 7.63
N LYS A 265 7.85 0.58 7.42
CA LYS A 265 8.72 -0.59 7.36
C LYS A 265 9.79 -0.44 6.28
N THR A 266 11.02 -0.81 6.63
CA THR A 266 12.26 -0.62 5.85
C THR A 266 12.68 0.84 5.60
N ALA A 267 12.06 1.83 6.24
CA ALA A 267 12.68 3.15 6.34
C ALA A 267 13.93 3.11 7.23
N CYS A 268 13.89 2.27 8.27
CA CYS A 268 15.00 1.92 9.15
C CYS A 268 15.45 0.45 8.92
N LEU A 269 16.64 0.10 9.38
CA LEU A 269 17.17 -1.26 9.27
C LEU A 269 16.45 -2.19 10.24
N SER A 270 16.12 -3.40 9.80
CA SER A 270 15.53 -4.42 10.67
C SER A 270 16.52 -4.93 11.74
N SER A 271 17.82 -4.87 11.44
CA SER A 271 18.91 -5.24 12.35
C SER A 271 19.19 -4.19 13.45
N ASP A 272 18.62 -2.98 13.34
CA ASP A 272 18.87 -1.94 14.35
C ASP A 272 18.46 -2.42 15.76
N LYS A 273 19.30 -2.11 16.74
CA LYS A 273 19.12 -2.53 18.13
C LYS A 273 17.79 -2.05 18.72
N TYR A 274 17.35 -0.85 18.35
CA TYR A 274 16.15 -0.20 18.88
C TYR A 274 14.88 -0.47 18.06
N ASN A 275 15.01 -1.15 16.90
CA ASN A 275 13.88 -1.55 16.08
C ASN A 275 13.13 -2.74 16.72
N LEU A 276 11.91 -2.52 17.15
CA LEU A 276 11.02 -3.53 17.73
C LEU A 276 10.21 -4.30 16.66
N GLY A 277 10.30 -3.91 15.38
CA GLY A 277 9.47 -4.43 14.31
C GLY A 277 8.09 -3.78 14.24
N GLY A 278 7.07 -4.52 13.81
CA GLY A 278 5.73 -4.00 13.56
C GLY A 278 4.94 -3.63 14.81
N LEU A 279 3.99 -2.68 14.67
CA LEU A 279 3.11 -2.20 15.73
C LEU A 279 1.62 -2.35 15.37
N GLY A 280 0.78 -2.55 16.37
CA GLY A 280 -0.67 -2.54 16.26
C GLY A 280 -1.27 -3.89 15.88
N VAL A 281 -2.41 -3.89 15.18
CA VAL A 281 -3.17 -5.11 14.82
C VAL A 281 -2.33 -6.10 14.00
N THR A 282 -1.49 -5.59 13.11
CA THR A 282 -0.57 -6.39 12.30
C THR A 282 0.87 -6.37 12.86
N GLY A 283 1.07 -5.81 14.05
CA GLY A 283 2.35 -5.77 14.74
C GLY A 283 2.73 -7.08 15.40
N ASN A 284 3.98 -7.15 15.82
CA ASN A 284 4.53 -8.28 16.57
C ASN A 284 4.48 -8.05 18.09
N SER A 285 4.80 -9.09 18.87
CA SER A 285 4.71 -9.00 20.34
C SER A 285 5.69 -7.99 20.94
N SER A 286 6.91 -7.83 20.37
CA SER A 286 7.89 -6.88 20.91
C SER A 286 7.41 -5.42 20.79
N GLY A 287 6.85 -5.02 19.63
CA GLY A 287 6.29 -3.69 19.45
C GLY A 287 5.08 -3.44 20.36
N ASN A 288 4.16 -4.39 20.39
CA ASN A 288 2.91 -4.24 21.15
C ASN A 288 3.10 -4.24 22.67
N VAL A 289 4.02 -5.05 23.21
CA VAL A 289 4.32 -5.07 24.65
C VAL A 289 4.91 -3.74 25.13
N ILE A 290 5.89 -3.21 24.40
CA ILE A 290 6.49 -1.92 24.74
C ILE A 290 5.48 -0.78 24.58
N ALA A 291 4.62 -0.82 23.54
CA ALA A 291 3.58 0.18 23.34
C ALA A 291 2.57 0.27 24.48
N LYS A 292 2.20 -0.88 25.06
CA LYS A 292 1.29 -0.94 26.22
C LYS A 292 1.88 -0.34 27.48
N GLU A 293 3.20 -0.26 27.60
CA GLU A 293 3.89 0.26 28.78
C GLU A 293 4.39 1.71 28.60
N ALA A 294 4.34 2.24 27.38
CA ALA A 294 4.82 3.58 27.07
C ALA A 294 4.07 4.67 27.85
N ASP A 295 4.81 5.67 28.33
CA ASP A 295 4.27 6.88 28.98
C ASP A 295 4.19 8.07 27.99
N VAL A 296 5.00 8.05 26.93
CA VAL A 296 4.94 8.98 25.80
C VAL A 296 5.07 8.21 24.51
N VAL A 297 4.21 8.49 23.55
CA VAL A 297 4.29 7.95 22.19
C VAL A 297 4.61 9.08 21.21
N ILE A 298 5.69 8.95 20.45
CA ILE A 298 6.16 9.93 19.48
C ILE A 298 5.91 9.38 18.07
N GLY A 299 4.82 9.79 17.43
CA GLY A 299 4.51 9.40 16.06
C GLY A 299 5.22 10.27 15.05
N ILE A 300 6.13 9.69 14.25
CA ILE A 300 6.89 10.41 13.23
C ILE A 300 6.41 9.99 11.84
N GLY A 301 5.79 10.93 11.11
CA GLY A 301 5.27 10.68 9.77
C GLY A 301 4.19 9.58 9.70
N THR A 302 3.42 9.41 10.78
CA THR A 302 2.33 8.44 10.87
C THR A 302 0.97 9.13 11.05
N ARG A 303 -0.10 8.47 10.59
CA ARG A 303 -1.48 8.95 10.70
C ARG A 303 -2.22 8.43 11.93
N PHE A 304 -1.60 7.61 12.75
CA PHE A 304 -2.27 6.89 13.83
C PHE A 304 -3.55 6.19 13.36
N SER A 305 -3.42 5.36 12.30
CA SER A 305 -4.55 4.63 11.72
C SER A 305 -5.13 3.63 12.74
N ASP A 306 -6.32 3.13 12.42
CA ASP A 306 -7.01 2.09 13.17
C ASP A 306 -6.09 0.90 13.50
N PHE A 307 -5.41 0.37 12.49
CA PHE A 307 -4.48 -0.76 12.65
C PHE A 307 -3.25 -0.43 13.50
N THR A 308 -2.65 0.75 13.32
CA THR A 308 -1.48 1.19 14.11
C THR A 308 -1.79 1.35 15.59
N THR A 309 -3.01 1.80 15.91
CA THR A 309 -3.44 2.05 17.30
C THR A 309 -4.21 0.89 17.92
N ALA A 310 -4.38 -0.23 17.19
CA ALA A 310 -5.28 -1.31 17.56
C ALA A 310 -6.65 -0.78 18.01
N SER A 311 -7.30 -0.04 17.13
CA SER A 311 -8.58 0.65 17.39
C SER A 311 -8.54 1.52 18.65
N LYS A 312 -7.43 2.23 18.86
CA LYS A 312 -7.14 3.09 20.04
C LYS A 312 -7.07 2.34 21.37
N SER A 313 -6.91 1.01 21.37
CA SER A 313 -6.81 0.19 22.57
C SER A 313 -5.38 -0.20 22.96
N LEU A 314 -4.39 0.12 22.10
CA LEU A 314 -3.01 -0.34 22.28
C LEU A 314 -2.28 0.40 23.42
N PHE A 315 -2.57 1.69 23.58
CA PHE A 315 -1.87 2.56 24.51
C PHE A 315 -2.67 2.76 25.82
N LYS A 316 -1.99 3.07 26.90
CA LYS A 316 -2.64 3.47 28.17
C LYS A 316 -3.48 4.73 27.99
N ASP A 317 -4.52 4.89 28.81
CA ASP A 317 -5.40 6.06 28.74
C ASP A 317 -4.66 7.37 29.02
N ASP A 318 -3.68 7.35 29.92
CA ASP A 318 -2.88 8.50 30.35
C ASP A 318 -1.62 8.75 29.51
N VAL A 319 -1.37 7.93 28.48
CA VAL A 319 -0.22 8.11 27.58
C VAL A 319 -0.29 9.48 26.91
N LYS A 320 0.83 10.18 26.90
CA LYS A 320 0.96 11.45 26.18
C LYS A 320 1.34 11.17 24.72
N MET A 321 0.58 11.77 23.81
CA MET A 321 0.84 11.62 22.36
C MET A 321 1.60 12.84 21.87
N VAL A 322 2.64 12.58 21.09
CA VAL A 322 3.44 13.58 20.36
C VAL A 322 3.45 13.22 18.88
N THR A 323 3.38 14.22 18.01
CA THR A 323 3.47 14.01 16.55
C THR A 323 4.52 14.90 15.92
N ILE A 324 5.25 14.34 14.94
CA ILE A 324 6.05 15.07 13.96
C ILE A 324 5.53 14.68 12.59
N ASN A 325 4.86 15.63 11.90
CA ASN A 325 4.20 15.31 10.63
C ASN A 325 4.06 16.57 9.77
N THR A 326 4.27 16.46 8.45
CA THR A 326 4.03 17.56 7.50
C THR A 326 2.53 17.84 7.31
N SER A 327 1.67 16.83 7.46
CA SER A 327 0.23 16.98 7.40
C SER A 327 -0.31 17.54 8.72
N ARG A 328 -0.82 18.76 8.68
CA ARG A 328 -1.47 19.38 9.83
C ARG A 328 -2.69 18.58 10.29
N PHE A 329 -3.45 18.02 9.36
CA PHE A 329 -4.59 17.16 9.66
C PHE A 329 -4.19 15.92 10.49
N ASP A 330 -3.12 15.23 10.08
CA ASP A 330 -2.65 14.03 10.80
C ASP A 330 -1.96 14.38 12.12
N ALA A 331 -1.30 15.53 12.20
CA ALA A 331 -0.61 15.99 13.40
C ALA A 331 -1.56 16.28 14.58
N TYR A 332 -2.82 16.61 14.31
CA TYR A 332 -3.83 16.91 15.34
C TYR A 332 -4.53 15.66 15.91
N LYS A 333 -4.35 14.49 15.31
CA LYS A 333 -5.03 13.26 15.78
C LYS A 333 -4.63 12.89 17.19
N LEU A 334 -5.56 12.26 17.92
CA LEU A 334 -5.38 11.78 19.30
C LEU A 334 -5.03 12.90 20.30
N ASP A 335 -5.41 14.14 20.00
CA ASP A 335 -5.07 15.31 20.82
C ASP A 335 -3.58 15.41 21.15
N ALA A 336 -2.75 15.11 20.14
CA ALA A 336 -1.31 15.05 20.32
C ALA A 336 -0.67 16.43 20.43
N THR A 337 0.37 16.55 21.25
CA THR A 337 1.31 17.68 21.16
C THR A 337 2.06 17.59 19.84
N LYS A 338 1.92 18.58 18.98
CA LYS A 338 2.32 18.51 17.58
C LYS A 338 3.55 19.34 17.24
N MET A 339 4.30 18.84 16.27
CA MET A 339 5.31 19.56 15.53
C MET A 339 5.01 19.37 14.04
N VAL A 340 4.50 20.42 13.38
CA VAL A 340 4.17 20.37 11.94
C VAL A 340 5.43 20.66 11.15
N ALA A 341 6.20 19.62 10.85
CA ALA A 341 7.52 19.72 10.24
C ALA A 341 7.88 18.49 9.42
N ASP A 342 8.91 18.61 8.58
CA ASP A 342 9.58 17.48 7.93
C ASP A 342 10.16 16.53 8.99
N ALA A 343 10.02 15.22 8.78
CA ALA A 343 10.44 14.22 9.75
C ALA A 343 11.93 14.30 10.09
N LYS A 344 12.81 14.49 9.09
CA LYS A 344 14.26 14.59 9.31
C LYS A 344 14.64 15.82 10.11
N LEU A 345 14.07 16.99 9.74
CA LEU A 345 14.33 18.22 10.45
C LEU A 345 13.77 18.20 11.87
N GLY A 346 12.57 17.63 12.06
CA GLY A 346 11.96 17.47 13.37
C GLY A 346 12.75 16.55 14.31
N ILE A 347 13.23 15.41 13.81
CA ILE A 347 14.10 14.49 14.56
C ILE A 347 15.39 15.19 15.00
N ILE A 348 16.05 15.89 14.08
CA ILE A 348 17.30 16.62 14.38
C ILE A 348 17.07 17.71 15.43
N ALA A 349 16.05 18.55 15.24
CA ALA A 349 15.75 19.66 16.16
C ALA A 349 15.38 19.15 17.57
N LEU A 350 14.56 18.10 17.66
CA LEU A 350 14.21 17.48 18.96
C LEU A 350 15.44 16.85 19.60
N GLY A 351 16.30 16.17 18.83
CA GLY A 351 17.53 15.59 19.32
C GLY A 351 18.49 16.65 19.89
N ASP A 352 18.68 17.79 19.19
CA ASP A 352 19.49 18.89 19.67
C ASP A 352 18.94 19.50 20.97
N ALA A 353 17.62 19.60 21.09
CA ALA A 353 16.96 20.11 22.28
C ALA A 353 17.10 19.14 23.48
N LEU A 354 16.88 17.85 23.27
CA LEU A 354 17.02 16.81 24.31
C LEU A 354 18.49 16.68 24.80
N ARG A 355 19.45 16.89 23.91
CA ARG A 355 20.88 16.85 24.26
C ARG A 355 21.24 17.98 25.24
N LYS A 356 20.66 19.17 25.08
CA LYS A 356 20.82 20.28 26.02
C LYS A 356 20.22 20.00 27.40
N GLU A 357 19.16 19.20 27.44
CA GLU A 357 18.52 18.74 28.69
C GLU A 357 19.21 17.52 29.32
N ASN A 358 20.29 16.99 28.72
CA ASN A 358 20.96 15.74 29.12
C ASN A 358 19.97 14.56 29.27
N TYR A 359 18.95 14.53 28.41
CA TYR A 359 17.89 13.53 28.48
C TYR A 359 18.39 12.14 28.07
N LYS A 360 17.88 11.13 28.77
CA LYS A 360 17.96 9.71 28.37
C LYS A 360 16.75 8.97 28.95
N SER A 361 16.18 8.04 28.22
CA SER A 361 15.07 7.23 28.72
C SER A 361 15.49 6.32 29.89
N ALA A 362 14.52 5.84 30.64
CA ALA A 362 14.74 4.95 31.79
C ALA A 362 14.70 3.46 31.42
N TYR A 363 14.67 3.11 30.13
CA TYR A 363 14.76 1.71 29.71
C TYR A 363 16.07 1.08 30.14
N THR A 364 16.00 -0.14 30.68
CA THR A 364 17.16 -0.94 31.08
C THR A 364 17.25 -2.23 30.25
N THR A 365 16.45 -3.24 30.59
CA THR A 365 16.43 -4.57 29.93
C THR A 365 15.16 -4.83 29.11
N GLU A 366 14.16 -3.94 29.18
CA GLU A 366 12.84 -4.19 28.61
C GLU A 366 12.87 -4.29 27.08
N ILE A 367 13.71 -3.48 26.43
CA ILE A 367 13.85 -3.50 24.96
C ILE A 367 14.42 -4.85 24.51
N GLU A 368 15.51 -5.30 25.16
CA GLU A 368 16.17 -6.56 24.86
C GLU A 368 15.24 -7.74 25.15
N ALA A 369 14.59 -7.76 26.31
CA ALA A 369 13.65 -8.80 26.69
C ALA A 369 12.46 -8.92 25.70
N ALA A 370 11.92 -7.79 25.20
CA ALA A 370 10.86 -7.79 24.21
C ALA A 370 11.34 -8.36 22.86
N LYS A 371 12.54 -7.99 22.42
CA LYS A 371 13.14 -8.52 21.18
C LYS A 371 13.47 -10.00 21.29
N ASP A 372 14.00 -10.45 22.41
CA ASP A 372 14.32 -11.88 22.66
C ASP A 372 13.03 -12.73 22.69
N GLY A 373 11.96 -12.20 23.28
CA GLY A 373 10.65 -12.84 23.24
C GLY A 373 10.14 -13.03 21.80
N TRP A 374 10.26 -11.98 20.98
CA TRP A 374 9.88 -12.07 19.58
C TRP A 374 10.80 -12.99 18.76
N ALA A 375 12.10 -13.01 19.03
CA ALA A 375 13.03 -13.90 18.35
C ALA A 375 12.68 -15.38 18.56
N LYS A 376 12.29 -15.77 19.76
CA LYS A 376 11.81 -17.13 20.07
C LYS A 376 10.52 -17.46 19.32
N GLU A 377 9.59 -16.50 19.24
CA GLU A 377 8.35 -16.66 18.47
C GLU A 377 8.66 -16.82 16.97
N MET A 378 9.58 -16.01 16.43
CA MET A 378 10.03 -16.14 15.04
C MET A 378 10.65 -17.49 14.73
N GLU A 379 11.43 -18.06 15.66
CA GLU A 379 11.97 -19.40 15.52
C GLU A 379 10.86 -20.45 15.48
N PHE A 380 9.87 -20.35 16.37
CA PHE A 380 8.70 -21.21 16.37
C PHE A 380 7.92 -21.11 15.05
N LEU A 381 7.56 -19.89 14.60
CA LEU A 381 6.81 -19.65 13.37
C LEU A 381 7.54 -20.16 12.12
N SER A 382 8.87 -20.03 12.10
CA SER A 382 9.71 -20.49 10.99
C SER A 382 9.77 -22.01 10.87
N ASN A 383 9.57 -22.72 11.98
CA ASN A 383 9.61 -24.18 12.05
C ASN A 383 8.23 -24.82 12.22
N TYR A 384 7.16 -24.00 12.14
CA TYR A 384 5.79 -24.48 12.31
C TYR A 384 5.38 -25.41 11.16
N LYS A 385 5.12 -26.69 11.46
CA LYS A 385 4.90 -27.75 10.48
C LYS A 385 3.53 -28.39 10.66
N TYR A 386 3.01 -28.95 9.56
CA TYR A 386 1.87 -29.84 9.59
C TYR A 386 2.33 -31.24 9.98
N ASP A 387 1.78 -31.77 11.06
CA ASP A 387 1.96 -33.13 11.55
C ASP A 387 0.65 -33.65 12.18
N GLU A 388 0.68 -34.83 12.74
CA GLU A 388 -0.47 -35.48 13.40
C GLU A 388 -1.03 -34.68 14.61
N ASN A 389 -0.22 -33.80 15.19
CA ASN A 389 -0.57 -32.94 16.32
C ASN A 389 -0.84 -31.50 15.90
N PHE A 390 -0.93 -31.21 14.61
CA PHE A 390 -1.10 -29.86 14.10
C PHE A 390 -2.34 -29.17 14.70
N LYS A 391 -2.13 -27.97 15.23
CA LYS A 391 -3.21 -27.11 15.74
C LYS A 391 -3.06 -25.72 15.11
N PRO A 392 -4.09 -25.21 14.45
CA PRO A 392 -4.04 -23.85 13.90
C PRO A 392 -3.64 -22.81 14.96
N LEU A 393 -2.82 -21.83 14.57
CA LEU A 393 -2.41 -20.73 15.44
C LEU A 393 -3.60 -19.81 15.78
N ILE A 394 -4.58 -19.73 14.89
CA ILE A 394 -5.74 -18.87 15.06
C ILE A 394 -6.82 -19.60 15.86
N ALA A 395 -7.40 -18.88 16.83
CA ALA A 395 -8.37 -19.42 17.79
C ALA A 395 -9.64 -20.00 17.14
N ALA A 396 -10.07 -19.48 16.00
CA ALA A 396 -11.20 -20.03 15.23
C ALA A 396 -10.78 -21.32 14.53
N ARG A 397 -10.91 -22.42 15.25
CA ARG A 397 -10.52 -23.74 14.77
C ARG A 397 -11.61 -24.32 13.89
N ASP A 398 -11.24 -24.70 12.70
CA ASP A 398 -12.05 -25.51 11.80
C ASP A 398 -11.46 -26.92 11.75
N GLU A 399 -12.18 -27.88 12.28
CA GLU A 399 -11.76 -29.29 12.31
C GLU A 399 -11.93 -29.99 10.96
N LYS A 400 -12.63 -29.37 10.00
CA LYS A 400 -13.00 -30.00 8.72
C LYS A 400 -12.15 -29.51 7.54
N THR A 401 -11.95 -28.22 7.41
CA THR A 401 -11.33 -27.64 6.19
C THR A 401 -9.88 -28.07 6.03
N ILE A 402 -9.10 -28.16 7.11
CA ILE A 402 -7.67 -28.54 7.02
C ILE A 402 -7.49 -29.97 6.52
N PRO A 403 -8.15 -31.01 7.10
CA PRO A 403 -8.07 -32.37 6.55
C PRO A 403 -8.55 -32.45 5.10
N GLU A 404 -9.66 -31.79 4.76
CA GLU A 404 -10.16 -31.74 3.39
C GLU A 404 -9.17 -31.10 2.43
N PHE A 405 -8.54 -30.00 2.83
CA PHE A 405 -7.52 -29.32 2.03
C PHE A 405 -6.32 -30.24 1.77
N VAL A 406 -5.82 -30.91 2.79
CA VAL A 406 -4.71 -31.85 2.65
C VAL A 406 -5.08 -33.02 1.75
N GLU A 407 -6.27 -33.58 1.90
CA GLU A 407 -6.73 -34.69 1.07
C GLU A 407 -6.92 -34.31 -0.41
N LYS A 408 -7.57 -33.16 -0.68
CA LYS A 408 -7.98 -32.78 -2.04
C LYS A 408 -6.95 -31.94 -2.78
N ILE A 409 -6.28 -31.02 -2.08
CA ILE A 409 -5.30 -30.11 -2.66
C ILE A 409 -3.88 -30.65 -2.50
N GLY A 410 -3.61 -31.34 -1.39
CA GLY A 410 -2.34 -32.00 -1.08
C GLY A 410 -1.26 -31.06 -0.54
N GLY A 411 -1.59 -29.81 -0.16
CA GLY A 411 -0.66 -28.85 0.42
C GLY A 411 -0.45 -29.10 1.91
N VAL A 412 0.81 -29.10 2.36
CA VAL A 412 1.18 -29.28 3.78
C VAL A 412 2.08 -28.13 4.28
N ILE A 413 2.23 -27.07 3.50
CA ILE A 413 3.06 -25.91 3.83
C ILE A 413 2.28 -24.98 4.76
N THR A 414 2.88 -24.54 5.87
CA THR A 414 2.32 -23.45 6.68
C THR A 414 2.71 -22.10 6.08
N GLN A 415 1.83 -21.11 6.16
CA GLN A 415 2.10 -19.78 5.62
C GLN A 415 3.34 -19.14 6.29
N THR A 416 3.53 -19.35 7.58
CA THR A 416 4.65 -18.78 8.35
C THR A 416 5.98 -19.42 7.97
N ALA A 417 6.06 -20.75 7.85
CA ALA A 417 7.28 -21.42 7.41
C ALA A 417 7.64 -21.07 5.95
N ALA A 418 6.62 -20.93 5.06
CA ALA A 418 6.84 -20.48 3.70
C ALA A 418 7.48 -19.08 3.68
N LEU A 419 6.96 -18.12 4.44
CA LEU A 419 7.51 -16.76 4.51
C LEU A 419 8.94 -16.74 5.04
N ALA A 420 9.25 -17.55 6.05
CA ALA A 420 10.61 -17.67 6.59
C ALA A 420 11.59 -18.23 5.54
N MET A 421 11.21 -19.28 4.81
CA MET A 421 12.01 -19.85 3.73
C MET A 421 12.21 -18.86 2.58
N ILE A 422 11.14 -18.19 2.15
CA ILE A 422 11.20 -17.17 1.10
C ILE A 422 12.23 -16.11 1.49
N ARG A 423 12.13 -15.52 2.70
CA ARG A 423 13.04 -14.47 3.12
C ARG A 423 14.50 -14.93 3.19
N LYS A 424 14.73 -16.19 3.54
CA LYS A 424 16.07 -16.79 3.62
C LYS A 424 16.71 -16.98 2.24
N LEU A 425 15.93 -17.33 1.22
CA LEU A 425 16.45 -17.77 -0.09
C LEU A 425 16.47 -16.67 -1.15
N ILE A 426 15.64 -15.63 -1.04
CA ILE A 426 15.65 -14.53 -2.01
C ILE A 426 16.73 -13.50 -1.70
N PRO A 427 17.14 -12.65 -2.68
CA PRO A 427 18.15 -11.62 -2.47
C PRO A 427 17.85 -10.70 -1.28
N ALA A 428 18.88 -10.22 -0.62
CA ALA A 428 18.75 -9.35 0.55
C ALA A 428 18.07 -8.01 0.21
N ASP A 429 18.28 -7.50 -1.00
CA ASP A 429 17.74 -6.27 -1.56
C ASP A 429 16.43 -6.46 -2.35
N ALA A 430 15.86 -7.66 -2.33
CA ALA A 430 14.62 -7.96 -3.01
C ALA A 430 13.48 -7.03 -2.60
N LEU A 431 12.72 -6.56 -3.58
CA LEU A 431 11.54 -5.74 -3.35
C LEU A 431 10.33 -6.62 -3.00
N CYS A 432 9.75 -6.38 -1.84
CA CYS A 432 8.57 -7.10 -1.35
C CYS A 432 7.32 -6.24 -1.54
N THR A 433 6.37 -6.72 -2.34
CA THR A 433 5.09 -6.04 -2.59
C THR A 433 3.92 -6.88 -2.09
N GLY A 434 3.01 -6.26 -1.36
CA GLY A 434 1.76 -6.88 -0.90
C GLY A 434 0.68 -5.83 -0.67
N ALA A 435 -0.56 -6.27 -0.41
CA ALA A 435 -1.68 -5.35 -0.20
C ALA A 435 -2.72 -5.85 0.80
N ALA A 436 -3.32 -7.01 0.58
CA ALA A 436 -4.51 -7.41 1.31
C ALA A 436 -4.45 -8.84 1.86
N GLY A 437 -5.44 -9.21 2.65
CA GLY A 437 -5.57 -10.54 3.24
C GLY A 437 -4.72 -10.72 4.50
N SER A 438 -4.28 -11.95 4.76
CA SER A 438 -3.44 -12.30 5.91
C SER A 438 -1.96 -11.94 5.73
N LEU A 439 -1.51 -11.82 4.48
CA LEU A 439 -0.11 -11.59 4.13
C LEU A 439 0.45 -10.28 4.70
N PRO A 440 -0.22 -9.12 4.62
CA PRO A 440 0.29 -7.89 5.22
C PRO A 440 0.60 -8.02 6.71
N GLY A 441 -0.25 -8.72 7.46
CA GLY A 441 -0.01 -8.98 8.88
C GLY A 441 1.22 -9.88 9.11
N CYS A 442 1.29 -11.00 8.41
CA CYS A 442 2.43 -11.90 8.49
C CYS A 442 3.73 -11.23 8.03
N LEU A 443 3.69 -10.45 6.95
CA LEU A 443 4.85 -9.72 6.42
C LEU A 443 5.33 -8.61 7.36
N GLN A 444 4.42 -7.83 7.97
CA GLN A 444 4.85 -6.82 8.94
C GLN A 444 5.57 -7.44 10.11
N ARG A 445 5.14 -8.61 10.56
CA ARG A 445 5.71 -9.38 11.68
C ARG A 445 7.03 -10.05 11.32
N MET A 446 7.04 -10.81 10.23
CA MET A 446 8.11 -11.77 9.92
C MET A 446 9.13 -11.27 8.89
N TRP A 447 8.77 -10.30 8.04
CA TRP A 447 9.69 -9.80 7.03
C TRP A 447 10.75 -8.89 7.63
N THR A 448 12.02 -9.29 7.49
CA THR A 448 13.17 -8.51 7.92
C THR A 448 14.01 -8.11 6.69
N SER A 449 14.49 -6.88 6.64
CA SER A 449 15.36 -6.40 5.57
C SER A 449 16.21 -5.23 6.04
N ASP A 450 17.48 -5.26 5.70
CA ASP A 450 18.40 -4.13 5.87
C ASP A 450 18.60 -3.36 4.55
N SER A 451 17.82 -3.69 3.52
CA SER A 451 17.68 -2.87 2.31
C SER A 451 16.59 -1.82 2.50
N ARG A 452 17.01 -0.55 2.59
CA ARG A 452 16.06 0.56 2.80
C ARG A 452 15.11 0.69 1.63
N TYR A 453 13.85 0.99 1.96
CA TYR A 453 12.76 1.24 1.01
C TYR A 453 12.37 0.03 0.14
N SER A 454 12.82 -1.19 0.48
CA SER A 454 12.52 -2.41 -0.26
C SER A 454 11.10 -2.96 -0.04
N TYR A 455 10.35 -2.42 0.92
CA TYR A 455 9.00 -2.87 1.27
C TYR A 455 7.93 -1.96 0.67
N ASN A 456 7.13 -2.49 -0.25
CA ASN A 456 6.01 -1.80 -0.91
C ASN A 456 4.69 -2.43 -0.48
N MET A 457 4.17 -2.06 0.69
CA MET A 457 2.88 -2.53 1.17
C MET A 457 1.80 -1.47 0.92
N GLU A 458 0.73 -1.84 0.20
CA GLU A 458 -0.48 -1.06 0.06
C GLU A 458 -1.48 -1.53 1.13
N TYR A 459 -1.47 -0.90 2.29
CA TYR A 459 -2.34 -1.28 3.40
C TYR A 459 -3.19 -0.12 3.94
N GLY A 460 -3.04 1.07 3.36
CA GLY A 460 -3.87 2.23 3.69
C GLY A 460 -5.30 2.06 3.21
N TYR A 461 -5.48 1.50 2.03
CA TYR A 461 -6.76 1.16 1.43
C TYR A 461 -7.00 -0.36 1.39
N SER A 462 -5.93 -1.15 1.44
CA SER A 462 -5.93 -2.62 1.46
C SER A 462 -6.62 -3.22 0.24
N CYS A 463 -6.23 -2.74 -0.94
CA CYS A 463 -6.87 -3.09 -2.21
C CYS A 463 -6.38 -4.44 -2.74
N MET A 464 -7.23 -5.46 -2.69
CA MET A 464 -6.97 -6.75 -3.34
C MET A 464 -6.75 -6.54 -4.84
N GLY A 465 -5.74 -7.22 -5.40
CA GLY A 465 -5.33 -7.08 -6.80
C GLY A 465 -4.23 -6.05 -7.06
N TYR A 466 -3.79 -5.29 -6.04
CA TYR A 466 -2.64 -4.40 -6.17
C TYR A 466 -1.31 -5.15 -6.32
N GLU A 467 -1.18 -6.33 -5.77
CA GLU A 467 0.09 -7.03 -5.52
C GLU A 467 0.93 -7.21 -6.78
N ILE A 468 0.34 -7.73 -7.85
CA ILE A 468 1.03 -8.01 -9.13
C ILE A 468 1.39 -6.70 -9.85
N ALA A 469 0.41 -5.81 -9.99
CA ALA A 469 0.62 -4.50 -10.58
C ALA A 469 1.65 -3.68 -9.76
N GLY A 470 1.56 -3.75 -8.43
CA GLY A 470 2.50 -3.11 -7.52
C GLY A 470 3.92 -3.65 -7.64
N ALA A 471 4.10 -4.97 -7.82
CA ALA A 471 5.41 -5.57 -8.04
C ALA A 471 6.01 -5.13 -9.40
N LEU A 472 5.18 -5.01 -10.45
CA LEU A 472 5.62 -4.48 -11.73
C LEU A 472 6.06 -3.02 -11.60
N GLY A 473 5.28 -2.17 -10.93
CA GLY A 473 5.66 -0.77 -10.68
C GLY A 473 6.95 -0.64 -9.86
N SER A 474 7.15 -1.52 -8.87
CA SER A 474 8.38 -1.61 -8.09
C SER A 474 9.59 -2.00 -8.97
N LYS A 475 9.42 -3.00 -9.85
CA LYS A 475 10.45 -3.42 -10.82
C LYS A 475 10.77 -2.35 -11.84
N MET A 476 9.79 -1.57 -12.28
CA MET A 476 10.03 -0.44 -13.18
C MET A 476 10.80 0.69 -12.50
N ALA A 477 10.58 0.92 -11.20
CA ALA A 477 11.29 1.92 -10.41
C ALA A 477 12.74 1.50 -10.11
N HIS A 478 12.96 0.21 -9.82
CA HIS A 478 14.24 -0.38 -9.46
C HIS A 478 14.52 -1.62 -10.33
N PRO A 479 14.90 -1.40 -11.60
CA PRO A 479 15.08 -2.50 -12.55
C PRO A 479 16.23 -3.45 -12.20
N GLU A 480 17.15 -3.01 -11.34
CA GLU A 480 18.29 -3.81 -10.83
C GLU A 480 17.88 -4.84 -9.78
N CYS A 481 16.82 -4.59 -9.01
CA CYS A 481 16.38 -5.47 -7.93
C CYS A 481 15.39 -6.54 -8.42
N GLU A 482 15.41 -7.72 -7.79
CA GLU A 482 14.34 -8.70 -7.96
C GLU A 482 13.08 -8.22 -7.24
N SER A 483 11.92 -8.30 -7.91
CA SER A 483 10.64 -7.85 -7.38
C SER A 483 9.70 -9.03 -7.15
N TYR A 484 9.13 -9.12 -5.95
CA TYR A 484 8.25 -10.20 -5.51
C TYR A 484 6.87 -9.67 -5.14
N ALA A 485 5.83 -10.22 -5.75
CA ALA A 485 4.44 -10.01 -5.37
C ALA A 485 4.03 -11.10 -4.38
N MET A 486 3.72 -10.72 -3.14
CA MET A 486 3.15 -11.60 -2.12
C MET A 486 1.62 -11.55 -2.27
N CYS A 487 1.05 -12.51 -2.96
CA CYS A 487 -0.34 -12.48 -3.43
C CYS A 487 -1.14 -13.65 -2.87
N GLY A 488 -2.35 -13.40 -2.34
CA GLY A 488 -3.31 -14.46 -2.04
C GLY A 488 -4.07 -14.88 -3.30
N ASP A 489 -4.62 -16.08 -3.29
CA ASP A 489 -5.43 -16.66 -4.37
C ASP A 489 -6.63 -15.78 -4.74
N GLY A 490 -7.35 -15.24 -3.75
CA GLY A 490 -8.44 -14.31 -3.98
C GLY A 490 -8.01 -12.99 -4.62
N SER A 491 -6.86 -12.44 -4.22
CA SER A 491 -6.30 -11.22 -4.84
C SER A 491 -5.87 -11.47 -6.29
N TYR A 492 -5.27 -12.63 -6.55
CA TYR A 492 -4.89 -13.03 -7.90
C TYR A 492 -6.12 -13.09 -8.83
N LEU A 493 -7.21 -13.72 -8.37
CA LEU A 493 -8.44 -13.81 -9.16
C LEU A 493 -9.05 -12.42 -9.48
N MET A 494 -8.82 -11.42 -8.66
CA MET A 494 -9.36 -10.08 -8.89
C MET A 494 -8.61 -9.31 -9.96
N LEU A 495 -7.26 -9.38 -9.98
CA LEU A 495 -6.48 -8.58 -10.92
C LEU A 495 -5.07 -9.18 -11.13
N HIS A 496 -4.91 -9.91 -12.22
CA HIS A 496 -3.63 -10.56 -12.58
C HIS A 496 -3.14 -10.22 -13.99
N SER A 497 -3.92 -9.47 -14.76
CA SER A 497 -3.65 -9.18 -16.17
C SER A 497 -2.34 -8.44 -16.43
N GLU A 498 -1.82 -7.70 -15.43
CA GLU A 498 -0.54 -6.99 -15.56
C GLU A 498 0.68 -7.93 -15.61
N LEU A 499 0.50 -9.24 -15.41
CA LEU A 499 1.50 -10.24 -15.79
C LEU A 499 1.83 -10.16 -17.28
N VAL A 500 0.82 -9.95 -18.14
CA VAL A 500 1.03 -9.76 -19.59
C VAL A 500 1.85 -8.50 -19.85
N THR A 501 1.58 -7.41 -19.11
CA THR A 501 2.36 -6.17 -19.21
C THR A 501 3.81 -6.40 -18.79
N SER A 502 4.07 -7.18 -17.73
CA SER A 502 5.44 -7.50 -17.31
C SER A 502 6.24 -8.25 -18.37
N ILE A 503 5.60 -9.17 -19.09
CA ILE A 503 6.20 -9.89 -20.22
C ILE A 503 6.45 -8.93 -21.38
N GLN A 504 5.46 -8.12 -21.76
CA GLN A 504 5.56 -7.16 -22.86
C GLN A 504 6.69 -6.15 -22.65
N GLU A 505 6.83 -5.62 -21.43
CA GLU A 505 7.85 -4.63 -21.06
C GLU A 505 9.22 -5.27 -20.72
N ASN A 506 9.33 -6.60 -20.78
CA ASN A 506 10.51 -7.33 -20.35
C ASN A 506 10.98 -6.93 -18.95
N LYS A 507 10.00 -6.84 -18.03
CA LYS A 507 10.20 -6.50 -16.61
C LYS A 507 9.83 -7.70 -15.75
N LYS A 508 10.80 -8.59 -15.53
CA LYS A 508 10.61 -9.79 -14.71
C LYS A 508 10.11 -9.43 -13.32
N ILE A 509 8.98 -10.03 -12.93
CA ILE A 509 8.46 -10.06 -11.57
C ILE A 509 8.26 -11.50 -11.12
N ASN A 510 8.34 -11.75 -9.82
CA ASN A 510 8.13 -13.08 -9.24
C ASN A 510 6.86 -13.05 -8.40
N VAL A 511 5.83 -13.79 -8.81
CA VAL A 511 4.58 -13.90 -8.05
C VAL A 511 4.67 -15.11 -7.13
N LEU A 512 4.61 -14.87 -5.83
CA LEU A 512 4.49 -15.89 -4.80
C LEU A 512 3.02 -15.93 -4.38
N LEU A 513 2.29 -16.89 -4.94
CA LEU A 513 0.86 -17.04 -4.75
C LEU A 513 0.60 -17.98 -3.57
N PHE A 514 0.03 -17.45 -2.50
CA PHE A 514 -0.36 -18.21 -1.31
C PHE A 514 -1.81 -18.68 -1.46
N ASP A 515 -1.95 -19.90 -1.96
CA ASP A 515 -3.25 -20.53 -2.21
C ASP A 515 -3.70 -21.35 -0.99
N ASN A 516 -4.70 -20.85 -0.31
CA ASN A 516 -5.39 -21.55 0.79
C ASN A 516 -6.85 -21.87 0.45
N SER A 517 -7.22 -21.82 -0.84
CA SER A 517 -8.55 -22.07 -1.39
C SER A 517 -9.65 -21.16 -0.85
N GLY A 518 -9.32 -19.85 -0.64
CA GLY A 518 -10.34 -18.90 -0.19
C GLY A 518 -9.82 -17.55 0.29
N PHE A 519 -10.74 -16.75 0.78
CA PHE A 519 -10.46 -15.46 1.42
C PHE A 519 -10.08 -15.66 2.89
N GLY A 520 -8.93 -16.31 3.14
CA GLY A 520 -8.54 -16.84 4.45
C GLY A 520 -8.55 -15.83 5.60
N CYS A 521 -8.22 -14.55 5.36
CA CYS A 521 -8.29 -13.50 6.37
C CYS A 521 -9.74 -13.23 6.81
N ILE A 522 -10.66 -13.14 5.86
CA ILE A 522 -12.08 -12.87 6.13
C ILE A 522 -12.75 -14.11 6.71
N ASN A 523 -12.39 -15.32 6.24
CA ASN A 523 -12.81 -16.57 6.84
C ASN A 523 -12.42 -16.66 8.33
N ASN A 524 -11.20 -16.21 8.69
CA ASN A 524 -10.78 -16.14 10.09
C ASN A 524 -11.61 -15.14 10.89
N LEU A 525 -11.93 -13.99 10.30
CA LEU A 525 -12.74 -12.96 10.95
C LEU A 525 -14.16 -13.48 11.23
N GLU A 526 -14.79 -14.18 10.27
CA GLU A 526 -16.10 -14.82 10.47
C GLU A 526 -16.06 -15.82 11.61
N MET A 527 -15.16 -16.80 11.53
CA MET A 527 -15.12 -17.91 12.47
C MET A 527 -14.70 -17.47 13.88
N SER A 528 -13.82 -16.50 14.03
CA SER A 528 -13.44 -15.95 15.33
C SER A 528 -14.60 -15.20 16.02
N ASN A 529 -15.56 -14.71 15.25
CA ASN A 529 -16.78 -14.08 15.77
C ASN A 529 -17.99 -15.03 15.83
N GLY A 530 -17.77 -16.36 15.69
CA GLY A 530 -18.81 -17.38 15.83
C GLY A 530 -19.68 -17.57 14.60
N ILE A 531 -19.36 -16.94 13.47
CA ILE A 531 -19.99 -17.15 12.16
C ILE A 531 -19.33 -18.36 11.49
N GLY A 532 -19.98 -18.99 10.53
CA GLY A 532 -19.40 -20.08 9.74
C GLY A 532 -18.47 -19.59 8.62
N ASN A 533 -18.25 -20.44 7.63
CA ASN A 533 -17.39 -20.17 6.47
C ASN A 533 -18.17 -19.75 5.21
N LEU A 534 -19.29 -19.09 5.37
CA LEU A 534 -20.20 -18.73 4.28
C LEU A 534 -19.50 -17.84 3.25
N ALA A 535 -19.35 -18.34 2.01
CA ALA A 535 -18.80 -17.61 0.86
C ALA A 535 -17.35 -17.09 1.03
N THR A 536 -16.59 -17.63 1.98
CA THR A 536 -15.19 -17.25 2.24
C THR A 536 -14.19 -18.34 1.90
N GLU A 537 -14.67 -19.54 1.56
CA GLU A 537 -13.88 -20.62 0.97
C GLU A 537 -14.33 -20.86 -0.47
N PHE A 538 -13.45 -21.30 -1.34
CA PHE A 538 -13.79 -21.63 -2.73
C PHE A 538 -14.39 -23.04 -2.79
N ARG A 539 -15.71 -23.11 -2.72
CA ARG A 539 -16.47 -24.37 -2.66
C ARG A 539 -17.49 -24.48 -3.77
N TYR A 540 -17.69 -25.71 -4.21
CA TYR A 540 -18.87 -26.05 -5.01
C TYR A 540 -20.14 -25.90 -4.18
N ARG A 541 -21.29 -25.82 -4.86
CA ARG A 541 -22.58 -25.91 -4.18
C ARG A 541 -22.87 -27.36 -3.77
N ASP A 542 -23.48 -27.50 -2.61
CA ASP A 542 -24.05 -28.77 -2.17
C ASP A 542 -25.43 -29.05 -2.81
N ASP A 543 -26.07 -30.17 -2.44
CA ASP A 543 -27.38 -30.57 -2.96
C ASP A 543 -28.52 -29.60 -2.59
N ASN A 544 -28.32 -28.75 -1.56
CA ASN A 544 -29.28 -27.73 -1.14
C ASN A 544 -29.06 -26.38 -1.86
N GLY A 545 -28.00 -26.28 -2.66
CA GLY A 545 -27.62 -25.06 -3.35
C GLY A 545 -26.73 -24.12 -2.53
N ASP A 546 -26.29 -24.52 -1.34
CA ASP A 546 -25.38 -23.76 -0.48
C ASP A 546 -23.92 -23.96 -0.89
N LEU A 547 -23.05 -22.95 -0.62
CA LEU A 547 -21.60 -23.03 -0.90
C LEU A 547 -20.87 -23.85 0.17
N LEU A 548 -21.34 -25.08 0.40
CA LEU A 548 -20.85 -26.03 1.41
C LEU A 548 -20.37 -27.35 0.82
N GLY A 549 -20.34 -27.48 -0.51
CA GLY A 549 -19.77 -28.61 -1.22
C GLY A 549 -18.25 -28.71 -1.07
N GLY A 550 -17.63 -29.60 -1.83
CA GLY A 550 -16.16 -29.78 -1.78
C GLY A 550 -15.37 -28.56 -2.23
N LEU A 551 -14.13 -28.45 -1.80
CA LEU A 551 -13.21 -27.40 -2.22
C LEU A 551 -12.96 -27.42 -3.74
N ILE A 552 -12.89 -26.24 -4.35
CA ILE A 552 -12.52 -26.08 -5.77
C ILE A 552 -10.99 -26.06 -5.86
N SER A 553 -10.43 -26.96 -6.69
CA SER A 553 -9.01 -26.92 -7.02
C SER A 553 -8.78 -26.05 -8.25
N ILE A 554 -8.11 -24.92 -8.07
CA ILE A 554 -7.75 -24.00 -9.16
C ILE A 554 -6.27 -24.20 -9.50
N ASP A 555 -5.95 -24.31 -10.78
CA ASP A 555 -4.58 -24.41 -11.29
C ASP A 555 -4.09 -23.03 -11.72
N PHE A 556 -3.60 -22.27 -10.76
CA PHE A 556 -3.06 -20.93 -10.98
C PHE A 556 -1.75 -20.94 -11.79
N ALA A 557 -0.97 -22.02 -11.65
CA ALA A 557 0.25 -22.19 -12.42
C ALA A 557 -0.03 -22.23 -13.92
N LYS A 558 -1.00 -23.05 -14.36
CA LYS A 558 -1.41 -23.08 -15.77
C LYS A 558 -1.99 -21.76 -16.27
N ASN A 559 -2.72 -21.02 -15.44
CA ASN A 559 -3.25 -19.73 -15.82
C ASN A 559 -2.11 -18.73 -16.12
N ALA A 560 -1.10 -18.63 -15.26
CA ALA A 560 0.05 -17.75 -15.48
C ALA A 560 0.96 -18.26 -16.62
N GLU A 561 1.09 -19.58 -16.81
CA GLU A 561 1.82 -20.17 -17.93
C GLU A 561 1.24 -19.74 -19.28
N ALA A 562 -0.09 -19.68 -19.37
CA ALA A 562 -0.79 -19.20 -20.56
C ALA A 562 -0.45 -17.74 -20.94
N TYR A 563 0.02 -16.93 -19.99
CA TYR A 563 0.53 -15.56 -20.23
C TYR A 563 2.02 -15.51 -20.61
N GLY A 564 2.72 -16.65 -20.58
CA GLY A 564 4.15 -16.74 -20.88
C GLY A 564 5.06 -16.70 -19.65
N CYS A 565 4.53 -16.85 -18.45
CA CYS A 565 5.33 -16.96 -17.23
C CYS A 565 5.97 -18.36 -17.12
N LYS A 566 7.11 -18.45 -16.45
CA LYS A 566 7.62 -19.72 -15.94
C LYS A 566 6.93 -20.03 -14.60
N THR A 567 6.33 -21.20 -14.48
CA THR A 567 5.47 -21.53 -13.35
C THR A 567 5.91 -22.76 -12.59
N TYR A 568 5.52 -22.80 -11.32
CA TYR A 568 5.76 -23.91 -10.38
C TYR A 568 4.53 -24.09 -9.49
N THR A 569 4.32 -25.31 -9.01
CA THR A 569 3.38 -25.61 -7.93
C THR A 569 4.16 -26.24 -6.79
N ALA A 570 4.02 -25.70 -5.59
CA ALA A 570 4.67 -26.20 -4.38
C ALA A 570 3.64 -26.63 -3.34
N LYS A 571 3.68 -27.91 -2.96
CA LYS A 571 2.85 -28.54 -1.94
C LYS A 571 3.63 -28.90 -0.69
N THR A 572 4.96 -29.04 -0.82
CA THR A 572 5.91 -29.32 0.27
C THR A 572 6.98 -28.24 0.35
N MET A 573 7.69 -28.18 1.47
CA MET A 573 8.78 -27.22 1.67
C MET A 573 9.94 -27.45 0.70
N GLU A 574 10.23 -28.69 0.33
CA GLU A 574 11.26 -29.08 -0.64
C GLU A 574 10.92 -28.58 -2.05
N GLU A 575 9.65 -28.71 -2.46
CA GLU A 575 9.15 -28.18 -3.75
C GLU A 575 9.23 -26.64 -3.77
N LEU A 576 8.90 -25.99 -2.65
CA LEU A 576 9.01 -24.55 -2.51
C LEU A 576 10.47 -24.09 -2.61
N GLU A 577 11.38 -24.75 -1.92
CA GLU A 577 12.82 -24.45 -1.99
C GLU A 577 13.35 -24.56 -3.41
N PHE A 578 13.04 -25.66 -4.09
CA PHE A 578 13.40 -25.86 -5.50
C PHE A 578 12.85 -24.72 -6.39
N ALA A 579 11.56 -24.42 -6.27
CA ALA A 579 10.91 -23.40 -7.08
C ALA A 579 11.51 -22.00 -6.85
N LEU A 580 11.81 -21.65 -5.60
CA LEU A 580 12.45 -20.36 -5.27
C LEU A 580 13.86 -20.25 -5.86
N ILE A 581 14.66 -21.29 -5.79
CA ILE A 581 16.03 -21.29 -6.34
C ILE A 581 16.01 -21.25 -7.88
N ASP A 582 15.09 -21.98 -8.51
CA ASP A 582 15.01 -22.06 -9.96
C ASP A 582 14.38 -20.79 -10.58
N SER A 583 13.39 -20.20 -9.90
CA SER A 583 12.74 -18.95 -10.36
C SER A 583 13.71 -17.78 -10.47
N GLN A 584 14.72 -17.71 -9.62
CA GLN A 584 15.75 -16.67 -9.68
C GLN A 584 16.64 -16.76 -10.93
N LYS A 585 16.79 -17.94 -11.52
CA LYS A 585 17.57 -18.17 -12.76
C LYS A 585 16.80 -17.78 -14.03
N GLN A 586 15.48 -17.58 -13.91
CA GLN A 586 14.65 -17.27 -15.06
C GLN A 586 14.80 -15.82 -15.49
N THR A 587 14.63 -15.57 -16.78
CA THR A 587 14.68 -14.22 -17.39
C THR A 587 13.30 -13.64 -17.64
N VAL A 588 12.25 -14.46 -17.56
CA VAL A 588 10.84 -14.08 -17.67
C VAL A 588 10.17 -14.03 -16.31
N SER A 589 9.02 -13.40 -16.21
CA SER A 589 8.23 -13.39 -14.98
C SER A 589 7.87 -14.81 -14.54
N THR A 590 7.85 -15.02 -13.23
CA THR A 590 7.59 -16.35 -12.64
C THR A 590 6.35 -16.32 -11.75
N LEU A 591 5.69 -17.47 -11.61
CA LEU A 591 4.67 -17.68 -10.59
C LEU A 591 4.94 -19.00 -9.86
N ILE A 592 4.97 -18.94 -8.53
CA ILE A 592 5.01 -20.11 -7.66
C ILE A 592 3.65 -20.19 -6.97
N ASP A 593 2.85 -21.19 -7.34
CA ASP A 593 1.58 -21.53 -6.69
C ASP A 593 1.88 -22.36 -5.43
N ILE A 594 1.88 -21.70 -4.28
CA ILE A 594 2.24 -22.28 -2.99
C ILE A 594 0.96 -22.71 -2.29
N LYS A 595 0.74 -24.01 -2.18
CA LYS A 595 -0.44 -24.57 -1.50
C LYS A 595 -0.24 -24.51 0.01
N VAL A 596 -0.74 -23.45 0.62
CA VAL A 596 -0.57 -23.17 2.06
C VAL A 596 -1.79 -23.61 2.85
N LEU A 597 -1.55 -24.25 3.99
CA LEU A 597 -2.62 -24.70 4.88
C LEU A 597 -3.49 -23.51 5.34
N PRO A 598 -4.81 -23.62 5.24
CA PRO A 598 -5.72 -22.69 5.89
C PRO A 598 -5.39 -22.54 7.39
N LYS A 599 -5.63 -21.36 7.97
CA LYS A 599 -5.42 -21.07 9.40
C LYS A 599 -3.97 -21.16 9.91
N SER A 600 -2.97 -21.23 9.01
CA SER A 600 -1.54 -21.31 9.37
C SER A 600 -0.80 -19.95 9.32
N MET A 601 -1.54 -18.85 9.36
CA MET A 601 -1.01 -17.49 9.47
C MET A 601 -0.75 -17.12 10.94
N THR A 602 -0.02 -16.01 11.17
CA THR A 602 0.33 -15.53 12.52
C THR A 602 -0.89 -15.09 13.33
N ASP A 603 -0.80 -15.17 14.65
CA ASP A 603 -1.79 -14.64 15.61
C ASP A 603 -1.76 -13.09 15.70
N GLY A 604 -2.65 -12.51 16.49
CA GLY A 604 -2.83 -11.05 16.67
C GLY A 604 -1.91 -10.40 17.71
N TYR A 605 -1.16 -11.16 18.50
CA TYR A 605 -0.20 -10.71 19.52
C TYR A 605 -0.74 -9.62 20.46
N GLY A 606 -1.97 -9.85 20.95
CA GLY A 606 -2.59 -9.02 21.99
C GLY A 606 -3.05 -7.64 21.52
N ALA A 607 -3.16 -7.41 20.21
CA ALA A 607 -3.81 -6.24 19.65
C ALA A 607 -5.25 -6.56 19.29
N TRP A 608 -6.16 -5.68 19.66
CA TRP A 608 -7.57 -5.80 19.33
C TRP A 608 -7.93 -4.94 18.11
N TRP A 609 -8.87 -5.44 17.32
CA TRP A 609 -9.42 -4.71 16.19
C TRP A 609 -10.93 -4.59 16.30
N HIS A 610 -11.44 -3.36 16.32
CA HIS A 610 -12.86 -3.08 16.40
C HIS A 610 -13.58 -3.37 15.09
N THR A 611 -14.37 -4.43 15.08
CA THR A 611 -15.19 -4.82 13.92
C THR A 611 -16.69 -4.75 14.24
N GLY A 612 -17.52 -4.73 13.20
CA GLY A 612 -18.97 -4.75 13.33
C GLY A 612 -19.48 -6.14 13.69
N VAL A 613 -19.69 -6.42 14.98
CA VAL A 613 -20.31 -7.66 15.42
C VAL A 613 -21.80 -7.41 15.68
N PRO A 614 -22.73 -8.31 15.25
CA PRO A 614 -24.16 -8.15 15.51
C PRO A 614 -24.49 -8.12 17.00
N SER A 615 -25.31 -7.15 17.39
CA SER A 615 -25.74 -7.01 18.81
C SER A 615 -26.81 -8.03 19.23
N VAL A 616 -27.45 -8.69 18.27
CA VAL A 616 -28.46 -9.73 18.48
C VAL A 616 -28.23 -10.83 17.45
N SER A 617 -28.19 -12.08 17.89
CA SER A 617 -28.13 -13.26 17.04
C SER A 617 -28.79 -14.45 17.73
N THR A 618 -29.32 -15.39 16.96
CA THR A 618 -29.73 -16.71 17.45
C THR A 618 -28.54 -17.60 17.77
N ASN A 619 -27.34 -17.23 17.30
CA ASN A 619 -26.10 -17.94 17.56
C ASN A 619 -25.42 -17.37 18.82
N GLU A 620 -25.31 -18.19 19.87
CA GLU A 620 -24.72 -17.80 21.15
C GLU A 620 -23.25 -17.36 21.03
N LYS A 621 -22.47 -17.96 20.10
CA LYS A 621 -21.09 -17.58 19.87
C LYS A 621 -20.98 -16.12 19.36
N VAL A 622 -21.89 -15.70 18.48
CA VAL A 622 -21.96 -14.31 18.00
C VAL A 622 -22.34 -13.36 19.12
N ASN A 623 -23.30 -13.74 19.98
CA ASN A 623 -23.69 -12.92 21.13
C ASN A 623 -22.51 -12.75 22.14
N ASN A 624 -21.68 -13.78 22.31
CA ASN A 624 -20.49 -13.71 23.16
C ASN A 624 -19.40 -12.82 22.52
N ALA A 625 -19.16 -12.93 21.21
CA ALA A 625 -18.26 -12.02 20.47
C ALA A 625 -18.70 -10.55 20.57
N PHE A 626 -20.00 -10.28 20.57
CA PHE A 626 -20.51 -8.93 20.80
C PHE A 626 -20.21 -8.41 22.20
N LYS A 627 -20.37 -9.23 23.24
CA LYS A 627 -20.02 -8.85 24.62
C LYS A 627 -18.54 -8.51 24.75
N GLU A 628 -17.67 -9.37 24.20
CA GLU A 628 -16.23 -9.14 24.18
C GLU A 628 -15.86 -7.84 23.45
N LYS A 629 -16.50 -7.59 22.30
CA LYS A 629 -16.33 -6.33 21.54
C LYS A 629 -16.66 -5.11 22.40
N GLU A 630 -17.80 -5.12 23.13
CA GLU A 630 -18.20 -3.99 23.98
C GLU A 630 -17.24 -3.81 25.17
N GLU A 631 -16.73 -4.88 25.77
CA GLU A 631 -15.72 -4.81 26.82
C GLU A 631 -14.42 -4.17 26.32
N ASN A 632 -13.91 -4.58 25.16
CA ASN A 632 -12.70 -4.01 24.58
C ASN A 632 -12.89 -2.56 24.12
N LYS A 633 -14.05 -2.23 23.56
CA LYS A 633 -14.41 -0.85 23.19
C LYS A 633 -14.40 0.09 24.40
N ASN A 634 -14.85 -0.40 25.56
CA ASN A 634 -14.84 0.39 26.81
C ASN A 634 -13.43 0.64 27.36
N LYS A 635 -12.43 -0.17 26.96
CA LYS A 635 -11.01 0.01 27.31
C LYS A 635 -10.26 0.90 26.32
N ALA A 636 -10.83 1.17 25.14
CA ALA A 636 -10.19 1.99 24.12
C ALA A 636 -10.38 3.49 24.40
N ARG A 637 -9.38 4.29 24.03
CA ARG A 637 -9.48 5.77 24.11
C ARG A 637 -10.65 6.24 23.24
N ARG A 638 -11.37 7.25 23.72
CA ARG A 638 -12.56 7.76 23.03
C ARG A 638 -12.22 8.67 21.86
N TYR A 639 -11.07 9.38 21.88
CA TYR A 639 -10.62 10.33 20.85
C TYR A 639 -9.12 10.23 20.58
#